data_e3ecb9de1b40de34b13cd2ab811918cc
#
_entry.id   e3ecb9de1b40de34b13cd2ab811918cc
#
_cell.length_a   1.000
_cell.length_b   1.000
_cell.length_c   1.000
_cell.angle_alpha   90.00
_cell.angle_beta   90.00
_cell.angle_gamma   90.00
#
_symmetry.space_group_name_H-M   'P 1'
#
loop_
_entity.id
_entity.type
_entity.pdbx_description
1 polymer ?
#
loop_
_entity_poly.entity_id
_entity_poly.type
_entity_poly.pdbx_seq_one_letter_code
_entity_poly.pdbx_strand_id
1 'polypeptide(L)'
;MEFLEAIAIIKSVLNSIGSDISTNMYDGLIVKKLEASNTLDEGRSTNQTHIAITGNQMDLFPYVRADGYFEVEYDKEDAALKKYFIAQIPVYLHKENVDYLDENAKLFAEEEKLVHISIIRSRRNNAADQIQMSMTNIDSPIFVNYRKLVHAKTYMIMLKRKQKLLYDLYSVKESDGDSDLKDLNNDFYKLPTNTPVKLDEILMRDKEEKNRELLPFVNSKECARQIVDCIYEIDSFSRIKDIIKLNDKNIGINTDPMGGNYLRYMFAKSNSPLFGAENKGKTRVFTDKDYTILNDGGSVKCRLSTEWVSTDLGAVGSSANYLRALISVVNNCYSDFLKIYEDKGKWYLERLVQAFALNNLPKVFQEPFAKRFITSLLAKPFVILTGNSGTGKTRIAKQFAEFLEVPVEGGGRNWLIVPVGADWTDNAKILGFYNPLAEKGLGKYEPTGILNLIEQANKKENQNKPYFIILDEMNLSHVERYFSDFLSHMETPDSPFKIDGYGKGELKYPDNLFIVGTVNIDETTYMFSPKVLDRANVVEFKPEKDKVLALFSTPAVEEKVSPVKDGTAEAFLRLARQIRSGSSSFESGDDSMMKTVKDSFEKVYDKVAENSFEFAYRTVREIKQYINAAYEISDKDSFSIDQAIDEQILQKILPKIHGNKKEIGKLLEDLEKICLDESGKTKFELSAAKIKQMKGKLDSVQYASFI
;
A
#
# COMPACT_ATOMS: atom_id res chain seq x y z
N MET A 1 -42.90 7.80 18.16
CA MET A 1 -42.25 9.08 17.81
C MET A 1 -41.38 8.86 16.58
N GLU A 2 -41.46 9.73 15.61
CA GLU A 2 -40.68 9.62 14.39
C GLU A 2 -39.26 10.21 14.59
N PHE A 3 -38.30 9.80 13.77
CA PHE A 3 -36.90 10.26 13.87
C PHE A 3 -36.76 11.79 13.85
N LEU A 4 -37.53 12.51 13.00
CA LEU A 4 -37.46 13.95 12.88
C LEU A 4 -37.94 14.68 14.14
N GLU A 5 -38.91 14.14 14.84
CA GLU A 5 -39.37 14.65 16.14
C GLU A 5 -38.31 14.40 17.22
N ALA A 6 -37.79 13.18 17.28
CA ALA A 6 -36.76 12.78 18.26
C ALA A 6 -35.48 13.62 18.12
N ILE A 7 -34.97 13.83 16.90
CA ILE A 7 -33.76 14.64 16.69
C ILE A 7 -33.98 16.13 16.93
N ALA A 8 -35.19 16.64 16.75
CA ALA A 8 -35.55 18.01 17.08
C ALA A 8 -35.51 18.25 18.60
N ILE A 9 -36.02 17.30 19.39
CA ILE A 9 -35.92 17.32 20.85
C ILE A 9 -34.46 17.31 21.29
N ILE A 10 -33.67 16.41 20.74
CA ILE A 10 -32.22 16.32 21.04
C ILE A 10 -31.52 17.63 20.69
N LYS A 11 -31.81 18.22 19.53
CA LYS A 11 -31.24 19.52 19.17
C LYS A 11 -31.59 20.63 20.19
N SER A 12 -32.83 20.67 20.64
CA SER A 12 -33.25 21.63 21.65
C SER A 12 -32.50 21.47 22.97
N VAL A 13 -32.37 20.23 23.44
CA VAL A 13 -31.64 19.91 24.67
C VAL A 13 -30.15 20.22 24.53
N LEU A 14 -29.52 19.84 23.43
CA LEU A 14 -28.08 20.09 23.21
C LEU A 14 -27.83 21.62 23.11
N ASN A 15 -28.68 22.36 22.44
CA ASN A 15 -28.56 23.82 22.38
C ASN A 15 -28.65 24.50 23.77
N SER A 16 -29.45 23.95 24.67
CA SER A 16 -29.59 24.52 26.06
C SER A 16 -28.31 24.34 26.88
N ILE A 17 -27.45 23.37 26.49
CA ILE A 17 -26.15 23.11 27.14
C ILE A 17 -24.95 23.60 26.31
N GLY A 18 -25.22 24.44 25.30
CA GLY A 18 -24.15 25.07 24.47
C GLY A 18 -23.64 24.25 23.30
N SER A 19 -24.26 23.12 22.99
CA SER A 19 -23.88 22.27 21.81
C SER A 19 -24.90 22.44 20.69
N ASP A 20 -24.51 22.91 19.51
CA ASP A 20 -25.38 22.98 18.33
C ASP A 20 -25.13 21.83 17.37
N ILE A 21 -26.23 21.22 16.88
CA ILE A 21 -26.14 20.11 15.92
C ILE A 21 -26.91 20.42 14.64
N SER A 22 -26.35 20.03 13.51
CA SER A 22 -27.03 20.05 12.21
C SER A 22 -27.83 18.76 12.02
N THR A 23 -29.11 18.77 12.28
CA THR A 23 -29.99 17.59 12.28
C THR A 23 -29.99 16.81 10.96
N ASN A 24 -29.74 17.48 9.84
CA ASN A 24 -29.67 16.88 8.51
C ASN A 24 -28.45 15.98 8.29
N MET A 25 -27.46 15.99 9.21
CA MET A 25 -26.27 15.16 9.14
C MET A 25 -26.48 13.73 9.62
N TYR A 26 -27.58 13.43 10.32
CA TYR A 26 -27.81 12.18 11.00
C TYR A 26 -28.94 11.37 10.39
N ASP A 27 -28.85 10.03 10.50
CA ASP A 27 -29.87 9.07 10.04
C ASP A 27 -30.26 8.04 11.10
N GLY A 28 -29.62 8.07 12.26
CA GLY A 28 -29.93 7.22 13.41
C GLY A 28 -29.52 7.84 14.73
N LEU A 29 -30.27 7.54 15.78
CA LEU A 29 -29.99 7.99 17.14
C LEU A 29 -30.51 7.04 18.20
N ILE A 30 -29.81 6.99 19.33
CA ILE A 30 -30.26 6.38 20.59
C ILE A 30 -30.02 7.34 21.74
N VAL A 31 -30.87 7.22 22.75
CA VAL A 31 -30.71 7.87 24.05
C VAL A 31 -30.67 6.79 25.12
N LYS A 32 -29.69 6.82 26.01
CA LYS A 32 -29.51 5.87 27.08
C LYS A 32 -29.27 6.56 28.40
N LYS A 33 -30.19 6.42 29.38
CA LYS A 33 -29.94 6.81 30.74
C LYS A 33 -28.99 5.81 31.40
N LEU A 34 -27.87 6.29 31.94
CA LEU A 34 -26.84 5.45 32.52
C LEU A 34 -27.17 5.14 33.97
N GLU A 35 -27.07 3.85 34.31
CA GLU A 35 -27.19 3.38 35.67
C GLU A 35 -25.80 3.36 36.34
N ALA A 36 -25.77 3.27 37.67
CA ALA A 36 -24.52 3.19 38.43
C ALA A 36 -23.61 2.04 37.98
N SER A 37 -24.17 0.94 37.45
CA SER A 37 -23.39 -0.17 36.86
C SER A 37 -22.70 0.16 35.52
N ASN A 38 -23.06 1.28 34.88
CA ASN A 38 -22.51 1.70 33.58
C ASN A 38 -21.44 2.80 33.72
N THR A 39 -21.22 3.33 34.91
CA THR A 39 -20.34 4.47 35.17
C THR A 39 -19.06 4.08 35.88
N LEU A 40 -18.03 4.93 35.78
CA LEU A 40 -16.75 4.78 36.46
C LEU A 40 -16.67 5.64 37.72
N ASP A 41 -17.77 5.74 38.46
CA ASP A 41 -17.80 6.44 39.77
C ASP A 41 -16.75 5.88 40.72
N GLU A 42 -16.38 6.68 41.76
CA GLU A 42 -15.27 6.42 42.66
C GLU A 42 -15.13 4.95 43.13
N GLY A 43 -13.94 4.40 42.87
CA GLY A 43 -13.58 3.03 43.32
C GLY A 43 -13.95 1.91 42.35
N ARG A 44 -14.55 2.18 41.20
CA ARG A 44 -14.88 1.16 40.19
C ARG A 44 -13.80 1.08 39.11
N SER A 45 -13.37 -0.16 38.81
CA SER A 45 -12.46 -0.40 37.71
C SER A 45 -13.21 -0.55 36.38
N THR A 46 -12.59 -0.14 35.33
CA THR A 46 -13.08 -0.28 33.96
C THR A 46 -13.33 -1.75 33.57
N ASN A 47 -12.65 -2.72 34.16
CA ASN A 47 -12.87 -4.16 33.91
C ASN A 47 -14.21 -4.69 34.41
N GLN A 48 -14.93 -3.92 35.22
CA GLN A 48 -16.18 -4.34 35.85
C GLN A 48 -17.42 -3.61 35.32
N THR A 49 -17.22 -2.56 34.53
CA THR A 49 -18.31 -1.71 34.05
C THR A 49 -18.28 -1.55 32.53
N HIS A 50 -19.42 -1.77 31.89
CA HIS A 50 -19.64 -1.50 30.48
C HIS A 50 -21.00 -0.84 30.31
N ILE A 51 -21.17 -0.14 29.17
CA ILE A 51 -22.47 0.40 28.80
C ILE A 51 -23.21 -0.66 28.00
N ALA A 52 -24.27 -1.23 28.54
CA ALA A 52 -25.06 -2.27 27.88
C ALA A 52 -26.07 -1.62 26.92
N ILE A 53 -25.97 -1.93 25.64
CA ILE A 53 -26.93 -1.58 24.60
C ILE A 53 -27.74 -2.83 24.25
N THR A 54 -29.06 -2.77 24.39
CA THR A 54 -29.95 -3.92 24.30
C THR A 54 -31.15 -3.63 23.41
N GLY A 55 -31.86 -4.67 23.00
CA GLY A 55 -33.09 -4.55 22.21
C GLY A 55 -32.85 -3.92 20.85
N ASN A 56 -33.78 -3.03 20.42
CA ASN A 56 -33.70 -2.35 19.14
C ASN A 56 -32.61 -1.27 19.08
N GLN A 57 -32.08 -0.78 20.22
CA GLN A 57 -30.95 0.13 20.24
C GLN A 57 -29.68 -0.46 19.62
N MET A 58 -29.55 -1.80 19.58
CA MET A 58 -28.44 -2.47 18.90
C MET A 58 -28.39 -2.20 17.39
N ASP A 59 -29.52 -1.87 16.79
CA ASP A 59 -29.62 -1.59 15.36
C ASP A 59 -29.04 -0.20 14.97
N LEU A 60 -28.62 0.62 15.94
CA LEU A 60 -27.77 1.78 15.68
C LEU A 60 -26.43 1.37 15.02
N PHE A 61 -25.99 0.14 15.29
CA PHE A 61 -24.78 -0.46 14.73
C PHE A 61 -25.16 -1.47 13.65
N PRO A 62 -25.34 -1.06 12.38
CA PRO A 62 -26.03 -1.83 11.35
C PRO A 62 -25.41 -3.18 11.03
N TYR A 63 -24.11 -3.36 11.28
CA TYR A 63 -23.41 -4.60 10.98
C TYR A 63 -23.06 -5.45 12.21
N VAL A 64 -23.55 -5.07 13.39
CA VAL A 64 -23.25 -5.77 14.64
C VAL A 64 -23.62 -7.25 14.61
N ARG A 65 -24.53 -7.64 13.72
CA ARG A 65 -24.99 -9.03 13.53
C ARG A 65 -24.31 -9.74 12.35
N ALA A 66 -23.48 -9.04 11.58
CA ALA A 66 -22.77 -9.61 10.43
C ALA A 66 -21.41 -10.17 10.85
N ASP A 67 -21.11 -11.40 10.45
CA ASP A 67 -19.88 -12.09 10.89
C ASP A 67 -18.56 -11.44 10.40
N GLY A 68 -18.60 -10.60 9.36
CA GLY A 68 -17.43 -9.90 8.84
C GLY A 68 -17.15 -8.51 9.44
N TYR A 69 -18.02 -8.01 10.31
CA TYR A 69 -17.88 -6.66 10.87
C TYR A 69 -16.88 -6.57 12.01
N PHE A 70 -16.65 -7.66 12.71
CA PHE A 70 -15.80 -7.71 13.89
C PHE A 70 -14.36 -8.04 13.47
N GLU A 71 -13.41 -7.23 13.91
CA GLU A 71 -11.99 -7.40 13.60
C GLU A 71 -11.36 -8.58 14.32
N VAL A 72 -11.92 -9.00 15.44
CA VAL A 72 -11.40 -10.09 16.29
C VAL A 72 -12.54 -10.94 16.84
N GLU A 73 -12.45 -12.26 16.63
CA GLU A 73 -13.24 -13.24 17.35
C GLU A 73 -12.45 -13.64 18.62
N TYR A 74 -12.97 -13.29 19.78
CA TYR A 74 -12.35 -13.62 21.05
C TYR A 74 -13.07 -14.81 21.69
N ASP A 75 -12.38 -15.95 21.77
CA ASP A 75 -12.84 -17.10 22.52
C ASP A 75 -12.24 -17.07 23.93
N LYS A 76 -13.05 -16.84 24.96
CA LYS A 76 -12.61 -17.08 26.33
C LYS A 76 -12.58 -18.57 26.53
N GLU A 77 -11.39 -19.14 26.80
CA GLU A 77 -11.13 -20.58 27.05
C GLU A 77 -11.89 -21.17 28.25
N ASP A 78 -12.85 -20.48 28.81
CA ASP A 78 -13.62 -20.99 29.91
C ASP A 78 -14.92 -21.63 29.42
N ALA A 79 -14.97 -22.89 29.62
CA ALA A 79 -15.93 -23.98 29.50
C ALA A 79 -17.43 -23.71 29.19
N ALA A 80 -17.84 -22.49 28.95
CA ALA A 80 -19.24 -22.13 28.74
C ALA A 80 -19.46 -21.35 27.42
N LEU A 81 -18.76 -21.69 26.35
CA LEU A 81 -19.11 -21.31 24.95
C LEU A 81 -19.56 -19.84 24.73
N LYS A 82 -18.81 -18.86 25.22
CA LYS A 82 -19.07 -17.46 24.94
C LYS A 82 -18.17 -16.99 23.81
N LYS A 83 -18.71 -16.90 22.61
CA LYS A 83 -18.05 -16.19 21.51
C LYS A 83 -18.29 -14.69 21.67
N TYR A 84 -17.19 -13.92 21.72
CA TYR A 84 -17.23 -12.46 21.72
C TYR A 84 -16.76 -11.95 20.37
N PHE A 85 -17.56 -11.06 19.80
CA PHE A 85 -17.18 -10.33 18.59
C PHE A 85 -16.85 -8.91 19.00
N ILE A 86 -15.66 -8.43 18.67
CA ILE A 86 -15.19 -7.11 19.03
C ILE A 86 -15.05 -6.28 17.78
N ALA A 87 -15.64 -5.09 17.76
CA ALA A 87 -15.41 -4.08 16.77
C ALA A 87 -15.07 -2.75 17.46
N GLN A 88 -14.32 -1.90 16.76
CA GLN A 88 -14.08 -0.54 17.20
C GLN A 88 -14.81 0.43 16.29
N ILE A 89 -15.64 1.27 16.89
CA ILE A 89 -16.41 2.29 16.17
C ILE A 89 -15.78 3.67 16.35
N PRO A 90 -15.68 4.49 15.28
CA PRO A 90 -15.21 5.86 15.38
C PRO A 90 -16.29 6.76 15.96
N VAL A 91 -15.95 7.53 16.98
CA VAL A 91 -16.86 8.40 17.71
C VAL A 91 -16.22 9.76 17.95
N TYR A 92 -16.95 10.85 17.62
CA TYR A 92 -16.57 12.20 17.98
C TYR A 92 -17.00 12.52 19.40
N LEU A 93 -16.03 12.96 20.23
CA LEU A 93 -16.25 13.54 21.56
C LEU A 93 -16.10 15.05 21.43
N HIS A 94 -17.21 15.79 21.55
CA HIS A 94 -17.26 17.23 21.36
C HIS A 94 -16.74 17.98 22.57
N LYS A 95 -15.87 18.98 22.35
CA LYS A 95 -15.23 19.73 23.43
C LYS A 95 -16.26 20.48 24.30
N GLU A 96 -17.23 21.12 23.67
CA GLU A 96 -18.31 21.83 24.36
C GLU A 96 -19.09 20.90 25.32
N ASN A 97 -19.29 19.65 24.93
CA ASN A 97 -19.97 18.69 25.79
C ASN A 97 -19.06 18.21 26.94
N VAL A 98 -17.74 18.11 26.72
CA VAL A 98 -16.78 17.81 27.80
C VAL A 98 -16.75 18.96 28.81
N ASP A 99 -16.64 20.20 28.35
CA ASP A 99 -16.63 21.40 29.18
C ASP A 99 -17.95 21.54 29.98
N TYR A 100 -19.09 21.16 29.39
CA TYR A 100 -20.36 21.08 30.08
C TYR A 100 -20.38 20.05 31.22
N LEU A 101 -19.75 18.91 31.05
CA LEU A 101 -19.69 17.86 32.07
C LEU A 101 -18.77 18.25 33.23
N ASP A 102 -17.60 18.80 32.92
CA ASP A 102 -16.62 19.32 33.87
C ASP A 102 -15.71 20.38 33.22
N GLU A 103 -15.91 21.66 33.57
CA GLU A 103 -15.16 22.80 33.04
C GLU A 103 -13.65 22.77 33.34
N ASN A 104 -13.23 21.97 34.33
CA ASN A 104 -11.83 21.78 34.69
C ASN A 104 -11.20 20.61 34.01
N ALA A 105 -11.94 19.83 33.20
CA ALA A 105 -11.44 18.65 32.53
C ALA A 105 -10.47 19.03 31.38
N LYS A 106 -9.17 18.95 31.61
CA LYS A 106 -8.12 19.17 30.61
C LYS A 106 -7.93 17.91 29.72
N LEU A 107 -9.00 17.30 29.24
CA LEU A 107 -8.94 16.06 28.47
C LEU A 107 -8.54 16.27 27.02
N PHE A 108 -8.81 17.47 26.48
CA PHE A 108 -8.59 17.78 25.09
C PHE A 108 -7.72 19.04 24.96
N ALA A 109 -6.62 18.93 24.20
CA ALA A 109 -5.98 20.09 23.62
C ALA A 109 -6.81 20.49 22.39
N GLU A 110 -7.15 21.69 22.25
CA GLU A 110 -7.72 22.57 21.20
C GLU A 110 -8.52 21.98 20.01
N GLU A 111 -8.48 20.68 19.66
CA GLU A 111 -9.13 20.10 18.48
C GLU A 111 -10.21 19.07 18.83
N GLU A 112 -11.22 18.92 17.95
CA GLU A 112 -12.22 17.85 17.99
C GLU A 112 -11.52 16.49 18.07
N LYS A 113 -11.92 15.66 19.02
CA LYS A 113 -11.31 14.32 19.20
C LYS A 113 -12.18 13.23 18.63
N LEU A 114 -11.74 12.64 17.54
CA LEU A 114 -12.25 11.38 17.03
C LEU A 114 -11.56 10.25 17.76
N VAL A 115 -12.30 9.49 18.54
CA VAL A 115 -11.80 8.33 19.30
C VAL A 115 -12.43 7.05 18.78
N HIS A 116 -11.82 5.91 19.05
CA HIS A 116 -12.42 4.61 18.80
C HIS A 116 -12.90 3.99 20.11
N ILE A 117 -14.14 3.55 20.08
CA ILE A 117 -14.80 2.90 21.21
C ILE A 117 -15.02 1.44 20.85
N SER A 118 -14.65 0.52 21.74
CA SER A 118 -14.92 -0.88 21.55
C SER A 118 -16.41 -1.19 21.76
N ILE A 119 -16.97 -1.99 20.86
CA ILE A 119 -18.25 -2.64 21.03
C ILE A 119 -18.05 -4.15 20.98
N ILE A 120 -18.59 -4.85 21.96
CA ILE A 120 -18.50 -6.29 22.09
C ILE A 120 -19.90 -6.86 22.02
N ARG A 121 -20.16 -7.72 21.04
CA ARG A 121 -21.38 -8.50 21.00
C ARG A 121 -21.20 -9.75 21.85
N SER A 122 -22.00 -9.88 22.89
CA SER A 122 -22.02 -11.05 23.76
C SER A 122 -23.24 -11.93 23.44
N ARG A 123 -22.99 -13.14 22.93
CA ARG A 123 -24.02 -14.20 22.83
C ARG A 123 -24.01 -14.99 24.14
N ARG A 124 -25.13 -14.98 24.85
CA ARG A 124 -25.31 -15.74 26.08
C ARG A 124 -26.26 -16.88 25.85
N ASN A 125 -25.95 -18.07 26.34
CA ASN A 125 -26.78 -19.29 26.13
C ASN A 125 -28.19 -19.21 26.68
N ASN A 126 -28.59 -18.30 27.52
CA ASN A 126 -29.96 -18.18 28.07
C ASN A 126 -30.37 -16.73 28.36
N ALA A 127 -29.77 -15.75 27.69
CA ALA A 127 -30.13 -14.34 27.80
C ALA A 127 -30.13 -13.67 26.43
N ALA A 128 -30.90 -12.59 26.29
CA ALA A 128 -30.92 -11.79 25.06
C ALA A 128 -29.51 -11.29 24.71
N ASP A 129 -29.19 -11.26 23.42
CA ASP A 129 -27.99 -10.62 22.90
C ASP A 129 -27.88 -9.18 23.39
N GLN A 130 -26.66 -8.73 23.69
CA GLN A 130 -26.39 -7.36 24.05
C GLN A 130 -25.07 -6.91 23.45
N ILE A 131 -24.96 -5.62 23.18
CA ILE A 131 -23.68 -4.96 22.94
C ILE A 131 -23.16 -4.42 24.26
N GLN A 132 -21.92 -4.75 24.57
CA GLN A 132 -21.17 -4.18 25.68
C GLN A 132 -20.24 -3.11 25.10
N MET A 133 -20.57 -1.84 25.30
CA MET A 133 -19.76 -0.73 24.84
C MET A 133 -18.75 -0.36 25.90
N SER A 134 -17.51 -0.14 25.48
CA SER A 134 -16.39 0.24 26.33
C SER A 134 -16.01 -0.83 27.36
N MET A 135 -15.45 -1.92 26.87
CA MET A 135 -14.62 -2.82 27.69
C MET A 135 -13.16 -2.38 27.56
N THR A 136 -12.69 -1.89 28.49
CA THR A 136 -11.59 -1.12 29.05
C THR A 136 -10.17 -1.33 28.57
N ASN A 137 -9.79 -2.49 28.06
CA ASN A 137 -8.40 -2.75 27.63
C ASN A 137 -8.13 -2.36 26.18
N ILE A 138 -9.17 -1.97 25.45
CA ILE A 138 -9.16 -1.74 24.00
C ILE A 138 -9.57 -0.30 23.68
N ASP A 139 -10.18 0.39 24.63
CA ASP A 139 -10.65 1.76 24.42
C ASP A 139 -9.51 2.77 24.49
N SER A 140 -9.69 3.86 23.76
CA SER A 140 -8.82 5.03 23.89
C SER A 140 -8.77 5.53 25.32
N PRO A 141 -7.59 5.85 25.87
CA PRO A 141 -7.46 6.50 27.18
C PRO A 141 -8.29 7.79 27.29
N ILE A 142 -8.47 8.49 26.18
CA ILE A 142 -9.31 9.70 26.09
C ILE A 142 -10.76 9.33 26.39
N PHE A 143 -11.27 8.25 25.80
CA PHE A 143 -12.63 7.80 26.07
C PHE A 143 -12.82 7.30 27.50
N VAL A 144 -11.86 6.58 28.05
CA VAL A 144 -11.89 6.16 29.45
C VAL A 144 -11.97 7.37 30.38
N ASN A 145 -11.20 8.42 30.10
CA ASN A 145 -11.25 9.66 30.85
C ASN A 145 -12.59 10.41 30.68
N TYR A 146 -13.16 10.43 29.47
CA TYR A 146 -14.50 10.96 29.26
C TYR A 146 -15.54 10.21 30.11
N ARG A 147 -15.47 8.88 30.19
CA ARG A 147 -16.38 8.08 31.03
C ARG A 147 -16.30 8.39 32.52
N LYS A 148 -15.16 8.89 33.02
CA LYS A 148 -15.03 9.34 34.43
C LYS A 148 -15.79 10.63 34.72
N LEU A 149 -16.11 11.42 33.68
CA LEU A 149 -16.91 12.65 33.83
C LEU A 149 -18.41 12.36 33.78
N VAL A 150 -18.80 11.17 33.32
CA VAL A 150 -20.20 10.79 33.15
C VAL A 150 -20.66 9.97 34.34
N HIS A 151 -21.49 10.58 35.18
CA HIS A 151 -22.03 9.97 36.39
C HIS A 151 -23.34 9.21 36.14
N ALA A 152 -23.76 8.42 37.15
CA ALA A 152 -25.05 7.73 37.12
C ALA A 152 -26.19 8.73 36.90
N LYS A 153 -27.24 8.29 36.20
CA LYS A 153 -28.42 9.06 35.76
C LYS A 153 -28.18 10.06 34.62
N THR A 154 -26.94 10.25 34.16
CA THR A 154 -26.68 11.02 32.94
C THR A 154 -27.28 10.31 31.71
N TYR A 155 -27.84 11.10 30.80
CA TYR A 155 -28.29 10.62 29.50
C TYR A 155 -27.11 10.62 28.50
N MET A 156 -26.81 9.48 27.94
CA MET A 156 -25.89 9.33 26.82
C MET A 156 -26.70 9.37 25.53
N ILE A 157 -26.29 10.23 24.58
CA ILE A 157 -26.91 10.41 23.27
C ILE A 157 -25.89 10.02 22.22
N MET A 158 -26.20 9.02 21.38
CA MET A 158 -25.38 8.65 20.23
C MET A 158 -26.13 8.96 18.94
N LEU A 159 -25.50 9.74 18.06
CA LEU A 159 -26.02 10.15 16.77
C LEU A 159 -25.18 9.51 15.66
N LYS A 160 -25.80 8.73 14.78
CA LYS A 160 -25.13 8.13 13.63
C LYS A 160 -25.18 9.07 12.44
N ARG A 161 -24.03 9.41 11.84
CA ARG A 161 -23.97 10.23 10.63
C ARG A 161 -24.49 9.48 9.41
N LYS A 162 -25.17 10.22 8.51
CA LYS A 162 -25.75 9.67 7.27
C LYS A 162 -24.69 9.00 6.42
N GLN A 163 -25.02 7.80 5.92
CA GLN A 163 -24.18 7.03 5.00
C GLN A 163 -22.74 6.76 5.51
N LYS A 164 -22.52 6.83 6.84
CA LYS A 164 -21.21 6.58 7.45
C LYS A 164 -21.39 5.74 8.70
N LEU A 165 -20.41 4.89 9.01
CA LEU A 165 -20.31 4.26 10.34
C LEU A 165 -19.48 5.16 11.25
N LEU A 166 -19.94 6.37 11.44
CA LEU A 166 -19.35 7.43 12.23
C LEU A 166 -20.38 7.99 13.17
N TYR A 167 -20.02 8.19 14.41
CA TYR A 167 -20.95 8.54 15.47
C TYR A 167 -20.50 9.82 16.19
N ASP A 168 -21.47 10.59 16.66
CA ASP A 168 -21.25 11.70 17.59
C ASP A 168 -21.82 11.29 18.95
N LEU A 169 -21.08 11.53 20.03
CA LEU A 169 -21.46 11.18 21.40
C LEU A 169 -21.58 12.44 22.22
N TYR A 170 -22.74 12.57 22.85
CA TYR A 170 -23.04 13.62 23.82
C TYR A 170 -23.54 13.00 25.13
N SER A 171 -23.34 13.71 26.22
CA SER A 171 -23.86 13.34 27.54
C SER A 171 -24.55 14.53 28.18
N VAL A 172 -25.76 14.33 28.73
CA VAL A 172 -26.59 15.36 29.32
C VAL A 172 -26.92 14.99 30.76
N LYS A 173 -26.69 15.90 31.71
CA LYS A 173 -27.01 15.68 33.12
C LYS A 173 -28.50 15.49 33.31
N GLU A 174 -28.91 14.66 34.31
CA GLU A 174 -30.34 14.43 34.60
C GLU A 174 -31.10 15.74 34.84
N SER A 175 -30.50 16.72 35.52
CA SER A 175 -31.08 18.03 35.78
C SER A 175 -31.54 18.78 34.53
N ASP A 176 -30.84 18.58 33.42
CA ASP A 176 -31.03 19.34 32.18
C ASP A 176 -31.77 18.54 31.11
N GLY A 177 -31.96 17.23 31.28
CA GLY A 177 -32.51 16.35 30.28
C GLY A 177 -33.71 15.50 30.65
N ASP A 178 -34.06 15.36 31.93
CA ASP A 178 -35.06 14.37 32.36
C ASP A 178 -36.49 14.68 31.83
N SER A 179 -36.83 15.97 31.62
CA SER A 179 -38.13 16.36 31.06
C SER A 179 -38.31 15.92 29.59
N ASP A 180 -37.24 15.96 28.80
CA ASP A 180 -37.31 15.85 27.35
C ASP A 180 -36.72 14.52 26.83
N LEU A 181 -35.70 14.00 27.50
CA LEU A 181 -34.97 12.78 27.06
C LEU A 181 -35.53 11.48 27.63
N LYS A 182 -36.34 11.54 28.68
CA LYS A 182 -36.89 10.38 29.35
C LYS A 182 -37.73 9.49 28.40
N ASP A 183 -38.54 10.13 27.57
CA ASP A 183 -39.41 9.43 26.62
C ASP A 183 -38.66 8.90 25.42
N LEU A 184 -37.41 9.37 25.19
CA LEU A 184 -36.50 8.86 24.13
C LEU A 184 -35.63 7.71 24.61
N ASN A 185 -35.57 7.46 25.92
CA ASN A 185 -34.67 6.45 26.51
C ASN A 185 -35.09 5.05 26.10
N ASN A 186 -34.07 4.21 25.79
CA ASN A 186 -34.19 2.81 25.45
C ASN A 186 -34.86 2.48 24.10
N ASP A 187 -35.03 3.44 23.22
CA ASP A 187 -35.54 3.19 21.87
C ASP A 187 -34.52 3.62 20.78
N PHE A 188 -34.73 3.15 19.56
CA PHE A 188 -33.89 3.47 18.39
C PHE A 188 -34.74 4.21 17.36
N TYR A 189 -34.29 5.41 17.01
CA TYR A 189 -34.92 6.27 16.01
C TYR A 189 -34.04 6.33 14.77
N LYS A 190 -34.62 6.07 13.59
CA LYS A 190 -33.90 6.08 12.31
C LYS A 190 -34.71 6.73 11.19
N LEU A 191 -33.98 7.36 10.26
CA LEU A 191 -34.55 7.70 8.96
C LEU A 191 -34.67 6.44 8.08
N PRO A 192 -35.72 6.30 7.27
CA PRO A 192 -35.75 5.31 6.21
C PRO A 192 -34.63 5.63 5.22
N THR A 193 -33.55 4.85 5.21
CA THR A 193 -32.43 5.01 4.28
C THR A 193 -32.62 4.08 3.09
N ASN A 194 -32.57 4.63 1.88
CA ASN A 194 -32.72 3.84 0.65
C ASN A 194 -31.39 3.16 0.18
N THR A 195 -30.25 3.48 0.80
CA THR A 195 -28.97 2.92 0.37
C THR A 195 -28.14 2.55 1.62
N PRO A 196 -28.03 1.25 1.95
CA PRO A 196 -27.15 0.82 3.02
C PRO A 196 -25.69 1.04 2.61
N VAL A 197 -24.87 1.51 3.55
CA VAL A 197 -23.41 1.57 3.38
C VAL A 197 -22.91 0.13 3.29
N LYS A 198 -22.20 -0.22 2.22
CA LYS A 198 -21.66 -1.56 2.05
C LYS A 198 -20.48 -1.77 3.00
N LEU A 199 -20.48 -2.90 3.69
CA LEU A 199 -19.41 -3.26 4.63
C LEU A 199 -18.04 -3.26 3.95
N ASP A 200 -17.96 -3.77 2.73
CA ASP A 200 -16.73 -3.84 1.94
C ASP A 200 -16.13 -2.46 1.64
N GLU A 201 -16.96 -1.45 1.41
CA GLU A 201 -16.51 -0.07 1.17
C GLU A 201 -15.88 0.56 2.42
N ILE A 202 -16.33 0.15 3.60
CA ILE A 202 -15.83 0.67 4.88
C ILE A 202 -14.54 -0.03 5.27
N LEU A 203 -14.48 -1.35 5.12
CA LEU A 203 -13.30 -2.16 5.41
C LEU A 203 -12.15 -1.88 4.41
N MET A 204 -12.47 -1.56 3.16
CA MET A 204 -11.48 -1.16 2.16
C MET A 204 -10.89 0.23 2.44
N ARG A 205 -11.72 1.21 2.83
CA ARG A 205 -11.23 2.57 3.15
C ARG A 205 -10.22 2.60 4.29
N ASP A 206 -10.36 1.75 5.30
CA ASP A 206 -9.38 1.64 6.40
C ASP A 206 -8.08 0.95 5.96
N LYS A 207 -8.10 0.14 4.88
CA LYS A 207 -6.90 -0.53 4.34
C LYS A 207 -6.13 0.33 3.33
N GLU A 208 -6.80 1.22 2.62
CA GLU A 208 -6.21 1.96 1.49
C GLU A 208 -5.51 3.27 1.88
N GLU A 209 -5.88 3.90 3.02
CA GLU A 209 -5.41 5.26 3.28
C GLU A 209 -3.99 5.39 3.82
N LYS A 210 -3.37 4.32 4.38
CA LYS A 210 -2.00 4.43 4.92
C LYS A 210 -1.31 3.06 4.93
N ASN A 211 0.00 3.06 4.79
CA ASN A 211 0.92 1.92 4.96
C ASN A 211 0.97 1.44 6.42
N ARG A 212 -0.18 1.26 7.03
CA ARG A 212 -0.29 0.93 8.43
C ARG A 212 -1.04 -0.38 8.61
N GLU A 213 -0.45 -1.23 9.43
CA GLU A 213 -1.06 -2.47 9.88
C GLU A 213 -1.70 -2.24 11.23
N LEU A 214 -2.94 -2.69 11.40
CA LEU A 214 -3.60 -2.68 12.69
C LEU A 214 -2.90 -3.70 13.60
N LEU A 215 -2.41 -3.24 14.74
CA LEU A 215 -1.85 -4.12 15.76
C LEU A 215 -2.97 -4.68 16.64
N PRO A 216 -3.14 -6.02 16.69
CA PRO A 216 -4.17 -6.64 17.49
C PRO A 216 -3.78 -6.65 18.96
N PHE A 217 -3.88 -5.51 19.65
CA PHE A 217 -3.52 -5.40 21.08
C PHE A 217 -4.30 -6.34 21.99
N VAL A 218 -5.47 -6.81 21.54
CA VAL A 218 -6.25 -7.86 22.22
C VAL A 218 -5.49 -9.17 22.28
N ASN A 219 -4.65 -9.45 21.27
CA ASN A 219 -3.77 -10.59 21.21
C ASN A 219 -2.30 -10.11 21.20
N SER A 220 -1.76 -9.89 22.39
CA SER A 220 -0.39 -9.38 22.56
C SER A 220 0.69 -10.26 21.91
N LYS A 221 0.45 -11.56 21.82
CA LYS A 221 1.39 -12.50 21.17
C LYS A 221 1.45 -12.24 19.68
N GLU A 222 0.30 -12.05 19.03
CA GLU A 222 0.23 -11.75 17.61
C GLU A 222 0.71 -10.32 17.31
N CYS A 223 0.42 -9.36 18.18
CA CYS A 223 0.96 -8.01 18.10
C CYS A 223 2.50 -8.02 18.14
N ALA A 224 3.08 -8.74 19.11
CA ALA A 224 4.53 -8.87 19.20
C ALA A 224 5.12 -9.55 17.96
N ARG A 225 4.45 -10.57 17.44
CA ARG A 225 4.86 -11.28 16.23
C ARG A 225 4.88 -10.36 15.00
N GLN A 226 3.84 -9.58 14.77
CA GLN A 226 3.80 -8.62 13.66
C GLN A 226 4.94 -7.60 13.74
N ILE A 227 5.19 -7.05 14.93
CA ILE A 227 6.29 -6.09 15.13
C ILE A 227 7.65 -6.75 14.86
N VAL A 228 7.86 -7.96 15.40
CA VAL A 228 9.12 -8.70 15.24
C VAL A 228 9.34 -9.10 13.78
N ASP A 229 8.30 -9.53 13.09
CA ASP A 229 8.38 -9.86 11.66
C ASP A 229 8.80 -8.63 10.83
N CYS A 230 8.21 -7.47 11.10
CA CYS A 230 8.60 -6.23 10.42
C CYS A 230 10.07 -5.85 10.68
N ILE A 231 10.54 -5.93 11.93
CA ILE A 231 11.93 -5.66 12.26
C ILE A 231 12.87 -6.64 11.54
N TYR A 232 12.52 -7.92 11.55
CA TYR A 232 13.33 -8.96 10.89
C TYR A 232 13.41 -8.78 9.37
N GLU A 233 12.31 -8.40 8.75
CA GLU A 233 12.24 -8.12 7.30
C GLU A 233 13.07 -6.90 6.89
N ILE A 234 13.21 -5.90 7.76
CA ILE A 234 13.98 -4.69 7.47
C ILE A 234 15.48 -5.01 7.40
N ASP A 235 16.04 -5.65 8.46
CA ASP A 235 17.49 -5.80 8.57
C ASP A 235 17.96 -7.05 9.32
N SER A 236 17.09 -8.00 9.56
CA SER A 236 17.40 -9.23 10.32
C SER A 236 17.97 -8.94 11.71
N PHE A 237 17.46 -7.90 12.38
CA PHE A 237 17.88 -7.42 13.70
C PHE A 237 19.28 -6.75 13.75
N SER A 238 19.84 -6.37 12.61
CA SER A 238 21.19 -5.79 12.57
C SER A 238 21.34 -4.51 13.40
N ARG A 239 20.30 -3.64 13.41
CA ARG A 239 20.32 -2.38 14.16
C ARG A 239 20.25 -2.54 15.67
N ILE A 240 19.74 -3.66 16.14
CA ILE A 240 19.60 -3.94 17.58
C ILE A 240 20.60 -4.97 18.09
N LYS A 241 21.57 -5.38 17.26
CA LYS A 241 22.59 -6.40 17.62
C LYS A 241 23.30 -6.09 18.93
N ASP A 242 23.62 -4.82 19.19
CA ASP A 242 24.37 -4.40 20.36
C ASP A 242 23.54 -4.43 21.66
N ILE A 243 22.21 -4.42 21.55
CA ILE A 243 21.29 -4.54 22.70
C ILE A 243 20.72 -5.95 22.85
N ILE A 244 20.99 -6.85 21.90
CA ILE A 244 20.59 -8.26 22.00
C ILE A 244 21.51 -8.96 23.00
N LYS A 245 20.93 -9.56 24.03
CA LYS A 245 21.67 -10.38 25.02
C LYS A 245 21.35 -11.84 24.81
N LEU A 246 22.41 -12.60 24.49
CA LEU A 246 22.36 -14.05 24.34
C LEU A 246 22.74 -14.68 25.67
N ASN A 247 21.84 -15.51 26.24
CA ASN A 247 22.18 -16.43 27.30
C ASN A 247 22.15 -17.87 26.77
N ASP A 248 22.47 -18.85 27.59
CA ASP A 248 22.62 -20.26 27.15
C ASP A 248 21.38 -20.81 26.44
N LYS A 249 20.19 -20.39 26.80
CA LYS A 249 18.92 -20.98 26.34
C LYS A 249 17.99 -19.99 25.62
N ASN A 250 18.10 -18.71 25.95
CA ASN A 250 17.17 -17.68 25.50
C ASN A 250 17.88 -16.46 24.94
N ILE A 251 17.15 -15.68 24.21
CA ILE A 251 17.61 -14.42 23.62
C ILE A 251 16.67 -13.33 24.09
N GLY A 252 17.23 -12.30 24.68
CA GLY A 252 16.50 -11.13 25.13
C GLY A 252 17.04 -9.85 24.54
N ILE A 253 16.31 -8.77 24.70
CA ILE A 253 16.73 -7.42 24.30
C ILE A 253 16.80 -6.55 25.55
N ASN A 254 17.91 -5.82 25.69
CA ASN A 254 18.05 -4.80 26.72
C ASN A 254 17.50 -3.48 26.20
N THR A 255 16.34 -3.07 26.68
CA THR A 255 15.64 -1.86 26.22
C THR A 255 16.02 -0.61 26.99
N ASP A 256 16.71 -0.77 28.11
CA ASP A 256 17.22 0.30 28.94
C ASP A 256 18.58 -0.09 29.52
N PRO A 257 19.68 0.37 28.92
CA PRO A 257 21.03 0.06 29.40
C PRO A 257 21.31 0.55 30.83
N MET A 258 20.56 1.54 31.34
CA MET A 258 20.74 2.13 32.65
C MET A 258 19.65 1.78 33.66
N GLY A 259 18.46 1.33 33.26
CA GLY A 259 17.28 1.18 34.11
C GLY A 259 16.81 -0.25 34.40
N GLY A 260 17.43 -1.28 33.83
CA GLY A 260 17.10 -2.68 34.15
C GLY A 260 15.85 -3.26 33.48
N ASN A 261 15.24 -2.57 32.54
CA ASN A 261 14.14 -3.11 31.72
C ASN A 261 14.70 -4.06 30.67
N TYR A 262 14.38 -5.34 30.83
CA TYR A 262 15.00 -6.41 30.05
C TYR A 262 13.93 -7.36 29.52
N LEU A 263 13.85 -7.46 28.19
CA LEU A 263 13.03 -8.46 27.50
C LEU A 263 13.71 -9.84 27.56
N ARG A 264 13.56 -10.55 28.70
CA ARG A 264 14.34 -11.76 29.02
C ARG A 264 14.13 -12.92 28.04
N TYR A 265 12.96 -13.03 27.42
CA TYR A 265 12.54 -14.20 26.69
C TYR A 265 11.88 -13.83 25.36
N MET A 266 12.50 -12.94 24.60
CA MET A 266 11.95 -12.60 23.28
C MET A 266 12.00 -13.80 22.34
N PHE A 267 13.13 -14.49 22.32
CA PHE A 267 13.32 -15.71 21.52
C PHE A 267 13.84 -16.86 22.37
N ALA A 268 13.48 -18.08 21.96
CA ALA A 268 14.01 -19.32 22.50
C ALA A 268 14.95 -19.97 21.49
N LYS A 269 16.15 -20.36 21.92
CA LYS A 269 17.08 -21.21 21.15
C LYS A 269 16.56 -22.65 21.12
N SER A 270 17.02 -23.46 20.17
CA SER A 270 16.61 -24.87 20.01
C SER A 270 16.82 -25.74 21.26
N ASN A 271 17.79 -25.40 22.12
CA ASN A 271 18.06 -26.06 23.39
C ASN A 271 17.30 -25.47 24.59
N SER A 272 16.41 -24.48 24.37
CA SER A 272 15.62 -23.87 25.43
C SER A 272 14.53 -24.82 25.94
N PRO A 273 14.27 -24.85 27.24
CA PRO A 273 13.10 -25.56 27.81
C PRO A 273 11.76 -25.04 27.22
N LEU A 274 11.71 -23.82 26.74
CA LEU A 274 10.51 -23.24 26.09
C LEU A 274 10.21 -23.89 24.73
N PHE A 275 11.21 -24.44 24.07
CA PHE A 275 11.10 -25.02 22.73
C PHE A 275 10.39 -26.40 22.74
N GLY A 276 10.54 -27.17 23.81
CA GLY A 276 9.96 -28.49 23.95
C GLY A 276 9.08 -28.68 25.21
N ALA A 277 8.92 -27.64 25.99
CA ALA A 277 8.14 -27.73 27.23
C ALA A 277 6.64 -27.68 26.96
N GLU A 278 6.03 -28.83 26.89
CA GLU A 278 4.59 -29.00 27.10
C GLU A 278 4.24 -28.66 28.53
N ASN A 279 3.94 -27.40 28.82
CA ASN A 279 3.24 -27.07 30.03
C ASN A 279 1.74 -27.20 29.74
N LYS A 280 1.13 -28.26 30.19
CA LYS A 280 -0.29 -28.59 29.95
C LYS A 280 -0.66 -28.74 28.46
N GLY A 281 0.23 -29.32 27.59
CA GLY A 281 -0.06 -29.61 26.19
C GLY A 281 0.11 -28.43 25.21
N LYS A 282 0.73 -27.32 25.64
CA LYS A 282 0.96 -26.15 24.73
C LYS A 282 2.44 -25.81 24.64
N THR A 283 2.93 -25.68 23.39
CA THR A 283 4.28 -25.13 23.12
C THR A 283 4.32 -23.65 23.45
N ARG A 284 5.45 -23.18 24.04
CA ARG A 284 5.63 -21.78 24.43
C ARG A 284 6.40 -20.96 23.39
N VAL A 285 6.43 -21.42 22.14
CA VAL A 285 7.04 -20.72 20.99
C VAL A 285 6.13 -20.83 19.79
N PHE A 286 6.20 -19.85 18.89
CA PHE A 286 5.60 -19.96 17.57
C PHE A 286 6.38 -21.02 16.76
N THR A 287 5.68 -21.96 16.15
CA THR A 287 6.30 -23.11 15.46
C THR A 287 6.40 -22.94 13.95
N ASP A 288 5.79 -21.93 13.41
CA ASP A 288 5.60 -21.69 11.98
C ASP A 288 6.71 -20.85 11.33
N LYS A 289 7.56 -20.18 12.14
CA LYS A 289 8.67 -19.37 11.63
C LYS A 289 9.92 -19.44 12.50
N ASP A 290 11.04 -19.67 11.85
CA ASP A 290 12.39 -19.60 12.45
C ASP A 290 13.01 -18.24 12.12
N TYR A 291 13.73 -17.64 13.07
CA TYR A 291 14.52 -16.43 12.91
C TYR A 291 16.01 -16.77 13.02
N THR A 292 16.84 -16.01 12.32
CA THR A 292 18.29 -16.12 12.42
C THR A 292 18.85 -14.83 12.96
N ILE A 293 19.53 -14.88 14.10
CA ILE A 293 20.17 -13.69 14.71
C ILE A 293 21.67 -13.80 14.47
N LEU A 294 22.24 -12.76 13.88
CA LEU A 294 23.70 -12.63 13.68
C LEU A 294 24.35 -12.10 14.93
N ASN A 295 25.47 -12.71 15.32
CA ASN A 295 26.30 -12.32 16.45
C ASN A 295 27.76 -12.42 16.06
N ASP A 296 28.68 -11.76 16.78
CA ASP A 296 30.12 -11.76 16.55
C ASP A 296 30.75 -13.17 16.51
N GLY A 297 30.06 -14.18 16.98
CA GLY A 297 30.46 -15.59 16.94
C GLY A 297 29.73 -16.48 15.92
N GLY A 298 28.89 -15.92 15.05
CA GLY A 298 28.14 -16.69 14.05
C GLY A 298 26.63 -16.39 14.04
N SER A 299 25.83 -17.28 13.44
CA SER A 299 24.38 -17.16 13.38
C SER A 299 23.69 -18.11 14.37
N VAL A 300 22.65 -17.64 15.05
CA VAL A 300 21.85 -18.43 15.98
C VAL A 300 20.42 -18.53 15.46
N LYS A 301 19.93 -19.77 15.25
CA LYS A 301 18.50 -20.01 14.95
C LYS A 301 17.68 -20.02 16.23
N CYS A 302 16.54 -19.35 16.19
CA CYS A 302 15.62 -19.22 17.32
C CYS A 302 14.18 -19.09 16.86
N ARG A 303 13.24 -19.25 17.80
CA ARG A 303 11.80 -19.01 17.57
C ARG A 303 11.27 -17.96 18.51
N LEU A 304 10.32 -17.18 18.05
CA LEU A 304 9.67 -16.17 18.87
C LEU A 304 8.89 -16.86 20.00
N SER A 305 9.08 -16.38 21.22
CA SER A 305 8.35 -16.85 22.39
C SER A 305 6.88 -16.45 22.34
N THR A 306 5.98 -17.24 22.89
CA THR A 306 4.56 -16.90 23.11
C THR A 306 4.30 -16.31 24.50
N GLU A 307 5.35 -16.07 25.29
CA GLU A 307 5.26 -15.54 26.67
C GLU A 307 4.97 -14.02 26.74
N TRP A 308 4.35 -13.48 25.71
CA TRP A 308 3.90 -12.09 25.66
C TRP A 308 2.59 -11.97 26.43
N VAL A 309 2.62 -11.25 27.55
CA VAL A 309 1.43 -11.00 28.36
C VAL A 309 0.88 -9.62 27.99
N SER A 310 -0.41 -9.58 27.60
CA SER A 310 -1.10 -8.32 27.46
C SER A 310 -1.55 -7.89 28.84
N THR A 311 -1.00 -6.84 29.31
CA THR A 311 -1.66 -6.06 30.33
C THR A 311 -1.43 -4.61 29.99
N ASP A 312 -2.48 -3.84 30.07
CA ASP A 312 -2.53 -2.39 30.09
C ASP A 312 -1.24 -1.67 29.68
N LEU A 313 -1.27 -0.99 28.57
CA LEU A 313 -0.26 0.05 28.27
C LEU A 313 -0.15 1.09 29.41
N GLY A 314 -1.00 1.03 30.42
CA GLY A 314 -1.06 1.88 31.60
C GLY A 314 -0.61 1.23 32.93
N ALA A 315 -0.51 -0.09 33.04
CA ALA A 315 -0.21 -0.73 34.31
C ALA A 315 1.28 -0.77 34.67
N VAL A 316 1.59 -0.44 35.89
CA VAL A 316 2.94 -0.51 36.47
C VAL A 316 3.14 -1.90 37.08
N GLY A 317 3.71 -2.84 36.31
CA GLY A 317 4.04 -4.19 36.80
C GLY A 317 5.08 -4.88 35.88
N SER A 318 5.88 -5.79 36.47
CA SER A 318 7.10 -6.33 35.84
C SER A 318 6.89 -7.18 34.58
N SER A 319 5.69 -7.71 34.33
CA SER A 319 5.37 -8.48 33.10
C SER A 319 4.58 -7.68 32.04
N ALA A 320 4.00 -6.54 32.41
CA ALA A 320 3.25 -5.64 31.53
C ALA A 320 4.12 -4.90 30.51
N ASN A 321 5.42 -4.91 30.70
CA ASN A 321 6.34 -4.01 29.99
C ASN A 321 6.95 -4.60 28.72
N TYR A 322 6.70 -5.86 28.37
CA TYR A 322 7.38 -6.48 27.23
C TYR A 322 6.95 -5.87 25.88
N LEU A 323 5.66 -5.68 25.68
CA LEU A 323 5.15 -5.09 24.45
C LEU A 323 5.54 -3.59 24.34
N ARG A 324 5.48 -2.86 25.47
CA ARG A 324 5.99 -1.47 25.53
C ARG A 324 7.49 -1.38 25.25
N ALA A 325 8.26 -2.30 25.81
CA ALA A 325 9.68 -2.35 25.55
C ALA A 325 9.98 -2.61 24.06
N LEU A 326 9.22 -3.48 23.42
CA LEU A 326 9.32 -3.74 21.99
C LEU A 326 8.92 -2.50 21.16
N ILE A 327 7.85 -1.81 21.54
CA ILE A 327 7.43 -0.54 20.92
C ILE A 327 8.54 0.52 21.09
N SER A 328 9.15 0.60 22.27
CA SER A 328 10.27 1.52 22.51
C SER A 328 11.48 1.19 21.63
N VAL A 329 11.79 -0.10 21.41
CA VAL A 329 12.83 -0.52 20.48
C VAL A 329 12.53 -0.04 19.06
N VAL A 330 11.30 -0.20 18.59
CA VAL A 330 10.89 0.29 17.26
C VAL A 330 11.06 1.80 17.17
N ASN A 331 10.51 2.54 18.13
CA ASN A 331 10.53 4.00 18.08
C ASN A 331 11.93 4.62 18.27
N ASN A 332 12.84 3.89 18.89
CA ASN A 332 14.22 4.36 19.10
C ASN A 332 15.20 3.87 18.04
N CYS A 333 15.08 2.62 17.60
CA CYS A 333 16.08 2.01 16.71
C CYS A 333 15.61 1.89 15.26
N TYR A 334 14.30 1.95 15.02
CA TYR A 334 13.68 1.79 13.71
C TYR A 334 12.78 2.96 13.33
N SER A 335 12.91 4.10 14.01
CA SER A 335 12.06 5.29 13.77
C SER A 335 12.09 5.81 12.34
N ASP A 336 13.15 5.51 11.57
CA ASP A 336 13.27 5.86 10.16
C ASP A 336 12.45 4.94 9.23
N PHE A 337 12.04 3.77 9.72
CA PHE A 337 11.37 2.72 8.94
C PHE A 337 10.00 2.34 9.45
N LEU A 338 9.83 2.39 10.76
CA LEU A 338 8.62 1.96 11.44
C LEU A 338 8.19 3.02 12.44
N LYS A 339 6.90 3.22 12.55
CA LYS A 339 6.27 4.01 13.60
C LYS A 339 5.16 3.21 14.23
N ILE A 340 5.22 3.04 15.55
CA ILE A 340 4.11 2.47 16.31
C ILE A 340 3.45 3.61 17.07
N TYR A 341 2.17 3.82 16.81
CA TYR A 341 1.42 4.91 17.41
C TYR A 341 -0.05 4.54 17.62
N GLU A 342 -0.68 5.26 18.52
CA GLU A 342 -2.12 5.18 18.72
C GLU A 342 -2.79 6.26 17.88
N ASP A 343 -3.78 5.87 17.08
CA ASP A 343 -4.67 6.77 16.36
C ASP A 343 -6.10 6.32 16.58
N LYS A 344 -6.91 7.22 17.15
CA LYS A 344 -8.35 7.00 17.39
C LYS A 344 -8.65 5.74 18.24
N GLY A 345 -7.80 5.45 19.23
CA GLY A 345 -7.94 4.30 20.11
C GLY A 345 -7.49 2.97 19.51
N LYS A 346 -7.00 2.96 18.28
CA LYS A 346 -6.36 1.81 17.63
C LYS A 346 -4.85 2.02 17.57
N TRP A 347 -4.12 0.93 17.76
CA TRP A 347 -2.68 0.93 17.60
C TRP A 347 -2.30 0.45 16.21
N TYR A 348 -1.37 1.18 15.60
CA TYR A 348 -0.91 0.91 14.26
C TYR A 348 0.60 0.75 14.23
N LEU A 349 1.04 -0.20 13.44
CA LEU A 349 2.40 -0.30 12.94
C LEU A 349 2.40 0.30 11.54
N GLU A 350 2.97 1.47 11.39
CA GLU A 350 3.14 2.13 10.11
C GLU A 350 4.56 1.89 9.62
N ARG A 351 4.70 1.35 8.44
CA ARG A 351 5.97 1.34 7.74
C ARG A 351 6.18 2.72 7.17
N LEU A 352 7.14 3.47 7.71
CA LEU A 352 7.56 4.77 7.20
C LEU A 352 8.36 4.55 5.91
N VAL A 353 7.75 3.92 4.94
CA VAL A 353 8.32 3.91 3.60
C VAL A 353 8.12 5.32 3.07
N GLN A 354 9.21 6.04 2.87
CA GLN A 354 9.16 7.29 2.14
C GLN A 354 8.36 7.02 0.86
N ALA A 355 7.34 7.82 0.59
CA ALA A 355 6.62 7.71 -0.67
C ALA A 355 7.66 7.72 -1.79
N PHE A 356 7.57 6.78 -2.72
CA PHE A 356 8.46 6.77 -3.87
C PHE A 356 8.17 8.03 -4.69
N ALA A 357 8.98 9.06 -4.49
CA ALA A 357 8.83 10.37 -5.11
C ALA A 357 10.15 10.78 -5.77
N LEU A 358 10.06 11.41 -6.93
CA LEU A 358 11.23 11.80 -7.72
C LEU A 358 12.20 12.70 -6.95
N ASN A 359 11.69 13.59 -6.12
CA ASN A 359 12.51 14.52 -5.35
C ASN A 359 13.42 13.82 -4.32
N ASN A 360 13.08 12.58 -3.95
CA ASN A 360 13.85 11.77 -2.99
C ASN A 360 14.90 10.89 -3.68
N LEU A 361 14.91 10.86 -5.02
CA LEU A 361 15.84 10.03 -5.79
C LEU A 361 17.16 10.76 -6.06
N PRO A 362 18.25 10.03 -6.33
CA PRO A 362 19.50 10.61 -6.83
C PRO A 362 19.28 11.52 -8.04
N LYS A 363 20.11 12.54 -8.19
CA LYS A 363 19.99 13.56 -9.25
C LYS A 363 19.90 12.96 -10.65
N VAL A 364 20.63 11.87 -10.91
CA VAL A 364 20.59 11.17 -12.20
C VAL A 364 19.18 10.69 -12.59
N PHE A 365 18.35 10.36 -11.60
CA PHE A 365 16.95 9.94 -11.81
C PHE A 365 15.96 11.11 -11.82
N GLN A 366 16.40 12.31 -11.49
CA GLN A 366 15.59 13.52 -11.56
C GLN A 366 15.63 14.19 -12.95
N GLU A 367 16.52 13.74 -13.84
CA GLU A 367 16.61 14.19 -15.21
C GLU A 367 15.32 13.87 -16.00
N PRO A 368 14.88 14.74 -16.92
CA PRO A 368 13.59 14.59 -17.62
C PRO A 368 13.41 13.22 -18.31
N PHE A 369 14.50 12.70 -18.89
CA PHE A 369 14.45 11.37 -19.50
C PHE A 369 14.28 10.26 -18.45
N ALA A 370 15.05 10.30 -17.38
CA ALA A 370 14.97 9.30 -16.31
C ALA A 370 13.60 9.33 -15.61
N LYS A 371 13.02 10.52 -15.43
CA LYS A 371 11.65 10.67 -14.93
C LYS A 371 10.66 9.93 -15.83
N ARG A 372 10.69 10.15 -17.15
CA ARG A 372 9.82 9.46 -18.11
C ARG A 372 10.01 7.93 -18.08
N PHE A 373 11.26 7.48 -17.98
CA PHE A 373 11.59 6.06 -17.85
C PHE A 373 10.98 5.45 -16.59
N ILE A 374 11.18 6.06 -15.42
CA ILE A 374 10.66 5.59 -14.13
C ILE A 374 9.13 5.62 -14.12
N THR A 375 8.51 6.72 -14.60
CA THR A 375 7.05 6.83 -14.73
C THR A 375 6.49 5.71 -15.61
N SER A 376 7.19 5.41 -16.71
CA SER A 376 6.81 4.33 -17.63
C SER A 376 6.87 2.95 -16.96
N LEU A 377 7.89 2.68 -16.13
CA LEU A 377 8.01 1.41 -15.38
C LEU A 377 6.92 1.25 -14.31
N LEU A 378 6.57 2.33 -13.63
CA LEU A 378 5.46 2.32 -12.66
C LEU A 378 4.13 1.98 -13.32
N ALA A 379 3.87 2.62 -14.47
CA ALA A 379 2.64 2.39 -15.23
C ALA A 379 2.60 1.00 -15.87
N LYS A 380 3.75 0.50 -16.33
CA LYS A 380 3.82 -0.74 -17.10
C LYS A 380 5.13 -1.50 -16.85
N PRO A 381 5.09 -2.84 -16.64
CA PRO A 381 6.29 -3.61 -16.34
C PRO A 381 7.22 -3.82 -17.52
N PHE A 382 6.86 -3.38 -18.72
CA PHE A 382 7.67 -3.52 -19.93
C PHE A 382 7.90 -2.18 -20.60
N VAL A 383 9.16 -1.76 -20.69
CA VAL A 383 9.60 -0.50 -21.27
C VAL A 383 10.70 -0.76 -22.30
N ILE A 384 10.63 -0.07 -23.44
CA ILE A 384 11.66 -0.09 -24.48
C ILE A 384 12.35 1.28 -24.51
N LEU A 385 13.66 1.30 -24.29
CA LEU A 385 14.51 2.47 -24.41
C LEU A 385 15.11 2.54 -25.81
N THR A 386 14.72 3.54 -26.62
CA THR A 386 15.22 3.73 -27.97
C THR A 386 16.19 4.92 -28.06
N GLY A 387 17.09 4.91 -29.01
CA GLY A 387 18.01 6.01 -29.28
C GLY A 387 19.29 5.52 -29.95
N ASN A 388 20.16 6.45 -30.36
CA ASN A 388 21.41 6.12 -31.03
C ASN A 388 22.34 5.31 -30.11
N SER A 389 23.28 4.56 -30.70
CA SER A 389 24.30 3.84 -29.97
C SER A 389 25.14 4.79 -29.10
N GLY A 390 25.58 4.34 -27.93
CA GLY A 390 26.40 5.12 -27.01
C GLY A 390 25.68 6.24 -26.24
N THR A 391 24.35 6.40 -26.34
CA THR A 391 23.62 7.44 -25.61
C THR A 391 23.42 7.17 -24.12
N GLY A 392 23.66 5.95 -23.64
CA GLY A 392 23.54 5.60 -22.21
C GLY A 392 22.25 4.89 -21.80
N LYS A 393 21.48 4.35 -22.74
CA LYS A 393 20.22 3.61 -22.51
C LYS A 393 20.41 2.46 -21.52
N THR A 394 21.34 1.56 -21.81
CA THR A 394 21.64 0.40 -20.96
C THR A 394 22.18 0.84 -19.60
N ARG A 395 22.96 1.92 -19.57
CA ARG A 395 23.52 2.48 -18.34
C ARG A 395 22.43 2.95 -17.37
N ILE A 396 21.46 3.75 -17.83
CA ILE A 396 20.40 4.25 -16.94
C ILE A 396 19.51 3.11 -16.43
N ALA A 397 19.17 2.12 -17.27
CA ALA A 397 18.41 0.94 -16.88
C ALA A 397 19.16 0.14 -15.80
N LYS A 398 20.47 -0.07 -16.01
CA LYS A 398 21.36 -0.75 -15.04
C LYS A 398 21.44 0.03 -13.73
N GLN A 399 21.72 1.34 -13.77
CA GLN A 399 21.83 2.17 -12.58
C GLN A 399 20.53 2.18 -11.77
N PHE A 400 19.37 2.17 -12.43
CA PHE A 400 18.09 2.11 -11.73
C PHE A 400 17.85 0.75 -11.08
N ALA A 401 18.19 -0.35 -11.75
CA ALA A 401 18.12 -1.68 -11.18
C ALA A 401 19.10 -1.87 -10.00
N GLU A 402 20.34 -1.34 -10.12
CA GLU A 402 21.33 -1.30 -9.04
C GLU A 402 20.87 -0.44 -7.85
N PHE A 403 20.22 0.69 -8.11
CA PHE A 403 19.64 1.54 -7.09
C PHE A 403 18.57 0.82 -6.26
N LEU A 404 17.71 0.04 -6.93
CA LEU A 404 16.68 -0.78 -6.29
C LEU A 404 17.15 -2.21 -5.97
N GLU A 405 18.47 -2.44 -5.91
CA GLU A 405 19.02 -3.74 -5.54
C GLU A 405 18.73 -4.02 -4.06
N VAL A 406 18.13 -5.19 -3.81
CA VAL A 406 17.80 -5.67 -2.47
C VAL A 406 18.36 -7.06 -2.25
N PRO A 407 18.71 -7.43 -1.01
CA PRO A 407 19.15 -8.78 -0.68
C PRO A 407 18.13 -9.84 -1.09
N VAL A 408 18.56 -10.85 -1.83
CA VAL A 408 17.72 -11.97 -2.26
C VAL A 408 18.03 -13.19 -1.40
N GLU A 409 17.00 -13.85 -0.89
CA GLU A 409 17.18 -15.07 -0.12
C GLU A 409 17.73 -16.20 -1.00
N GLY A 410 18.83 -16.83 -0.55
CA GLY A 410 19.58 -17.78 -1.36
C GLY A 410 20.76 -17.20 -2.14
N GLY A 411 20.98 -15.87 -2.03
CA GLY A 411 22.07 -15.16 -2.70
C GLY A 411 21.73 -14.75 -4.12
N GLY A 412 22.53 -13.85 -4.69
CA GLY A 412 22.32 -13.32 -6.04
C GLY A 412 21.71 -11.89 -6.02
N ARG A 413 21.43 -11.39 -7.21
CA ARG A 413 20.86 -10.06 -7.44
C ARG A 413 19.41 -10.18 -7.88
N ASN A 414 18.62 -9.16 -7.60
CA ASN A 414 17.25 -9.03 -8.12
C ASN A 414 17.20 -8.44 -9.55
N TRP A 415 18.32 -8.38 -10.23
CA TRP A 415 18.39 -7.89 -11.60
C TRP A 415 19.43 -8.63 -12.44
N LEU A 416 19.21 -8.65 -13.76
CA LEU A 416 20.06 -9.29 -14.75
C LEU A 416 20.10 -8.48 -16.04
N ILE A 417 21.30 -8.31 -16.63
CA ILE A 417 21.47 -7.80 -18.00
C ILE A 417 21.78 -8.96 -18.91
N VAL A 418 21.08 -9.04 -20.02
CA VAL A 418 21.22 -10.11 -21.00
C VAL A 418 21.37 -9.50 -22.38
N PRO A 419 22.54 -9.63 -23.03
CA PRO A 419 22.71 -9.23 -24.41
C PRO A 419 21.93 -10.19 -25.32
N VAL A 420 21.12 -9.64 -26.21
CA VAL A 420 20.37 -10.44 -27.18
C VAL A 420 21.25 -10.77 -28.36
N GLY A 421 21.31 -12.06 -28.72
CA GLY A 421 22.06 -12.52 -29.87
C GLY A 421 21.24 -12.49 -31.16
N ALA A 422 21.88 -12.29 -32.30
CA ALA A 422 21.22 -12.34 -33.61
C ALA A 422 20.67 -13.75 -33.95
N ASP A 423 21.13 -14.76 -33.24
CA ASP A 423 20.71 -16.17 -33.38
C ASP A 423 19.48 -16.53 -32.51
N TRP A 424 18.85 -15.58 -31.85
CA TRP A 424 17.70 -15.84 -31.00
C TRP A 424 16.42 -16.02 -31.82
N THR A 425 16.04 -17.27 -32.03
CA THR A 425 14.90 -17.63 -32.90
C THR A 425 13.69 -18.18 -32.13
N ASP A 426 13.89 -18.57 -30.88
CA ASP A 426 12.88 -19.22 -30.03
C ASP A 426 13.06 -18.85 -28.55
N ASN A 427 12.17 -19.33 -27.69
CA ASN A 427 12.15 -19.06 -26.26
C ASN A 427 13.20 -19.80 -25.45
N ALA A 428 13.92 -20.77 -26.03
CA ALA A 428 14.95 -21.55 -25.33
C ALA A 428 16.11 -20.66 -24.84
N LYS A 429 16.38 -19.56 -25.55
CA LYS A 429 17.39 -18.57 -25.14
C LYS A 429 16.97 -17.76 -23.91
N ILE A 430 15.69 -17.70 -23.60
CA ILE A 430 15.15 -17.00 -22.43
C ILE A 430 14.84 -17.96 -21.28
N LEU A 431 14.11 -19.04 -21.55
CA LEU A 431 13.65 -19.95 -20.51
C LEU A 431 14.63 -21.10 -20.26
N GLY A 432 15.33 -21.57 -21.29
CA GLY A 432 16.17 -22.75 -21.24
C GLY A 432 15.59 -23.88 -22.07
N PHE A 433 16.23 -25.04 -22.02
CA PHE A 433 15.81 -26.19 -22.80
C PHE A 433 16.11 -27.52 -22.08
N TYR A 434 15.39 -28.56 -22.44
CA TYR A 434 15.67 -29.91 -21.97
C TYR A 434 16.78 -30.54 -22.77
N ASN A 435 17.89 -30.92 -22.09
CA ASN A 435 19.02 -31.60 -22.68
C ASN A 435 18.95 -33.11 -22.39
N PRO A 436 18.54 -33.93 -23.35
CA PRO A 436 18.38 -35.36 -23.14
C PRO A 436 19.71 -36.12 -22.93
N LEU A 437 20.83 -35.51 -23.29
CA LEU A 437 22.16 -36.12 -23.14
C LEU A 437 22.83 -35.79 -21.80
N ALA A 438 22.28 -34.87 -21.05
CA ALA A 438 22.81 -34.50 -19.74
C ALA A 438 22.69 -35.68 -18.75
N GLU A 439 23.50 -35.63 -17.68
CA GLU A 439 23.50 -36.62 -16.59
C GLU A 439 23.61 -38.08 -17.08
N LYS A 440 24.54 -38.35 -18.00
CA LYS A 440 24.79 -39.67 -18.57
C LYS A 440 23.59 -40.29 -19.31
N GLY A 441 22.78 -39.45 -19.96
CA GLY A 441 21.60 -39.86 -20.73
C GLY A 441 20.30 -39.95 -19.95
N LEU A 442 20.27 -39.50 -18.70
CA LEU A 442 19.02 -39.38 -17.92
C LEU A 442 18.21 -38.18 -18.31
N GLY A 443 18.85 -37.20 -18.96
CA GLY A 443 18.24 -35.93 -19.35
C GLY A 443 18.15 -34.94 -18.20
N LYS A 444 18.31 -33.63 -18.53
CA LYS A 444 18.21 -32.57 -17.56
C LYS A 444 17.72 -31.30 -18.22
N TYR A 445 16.90 -30.53 -17.50
CA TYR A 445 16.54 -29.18 -17.91
C TYR A 445 17.66 -28.21 -17.56
N GLU A 446 18.13 -27.46 -18.56
CA GLU A 446 19.16 -26.43 -18.42
C GLU A 446 18.52 -25.05 -18.41
N PRO A 447 18.34 -24.45 -17.23
CA PRO A 447 17.71 -23.14 -17.11
C PRO A 447 18.67 -22.03 -17.50
N THR A 448 18.13 -20.93 -18.05
CA THR A 448 18.88 -19.68 -18.24
C THR A 448 18.96 -18.86 -16.95
N GLY A 449 19.79 -17.80 -16.96
CA GLY A 449 19.79 -16.81 -15.89
C GLY A 449 18.45 -16.08 -15.74
N ILE A 450 17.72 -15.87 -16.84
CA ILE A 450 16.39 -15.26 -16.84
C ILE A 450 15.39 -16.17 -16.11
N LEU A 451 15.34 -17.45 -16.42
CA LEU A 451 14.46 -18.41 -15.75
C LEU A 451 14.73 -18.46 -14.25
N ASN A 452 16.02 -18.54 -13.87
CA ASN A 452 16.41 -18.54 -12.46
C ASN A 452 15.95 -17.26 -11.74
N LEU A 453 16.02 -16.09 -12.39
CA LEU A 453 15.54 -14.83 -11.83
C LEU A 453 14.02 -14.85 -11.62
N ILE A 454 13.26 -15.41 -12.59
CA ILE A 454 11.80 -15.55 -12.49
C ILE A 454 11.42 -16.52 -11.37
N GLU A 455 12.15 -17.63 -11.22
CA GLU A 455 11.97 -18.56 -10.10
C GLU A 455 12.14 -17.85 -8.74
N GLN A 456 13.18 -17.01 -8.64
CA GLN A 456 13.43 -16.22 -7.42
C GLN A 456 12.31 -15.20 -7.17
N ALA A 457 11.83 -14.50 -8.21
CA ALA A 457 10.76 -13.52 -8.11
C ALA A 457 9.43 -14.15 -7.65
N ASN A 458 9.16 -15.40 -8.01
CA ASN A 458 7.95 -16.13 -7.63
C ASN A 458 7.98 -16.65 -6.18
N LYS A 459 9.13 -16.69 -5.51
CA LYS A 459 9.18 -17.12 -4.12
C LYS A 459 8.40 -16.19 -3.21
N LYS A 460 7.67 -16.77 -2.25
CA LYS A 460 6.81 -16.02 -1.31
C LYS A 460 7.56 -14.91 -0.56
N GLU A 461 8.77 -15.19 -0.13
CA GLU A 461 9.67 -14.28 0.59
C GLU A 461 10.23 -13.14 -0.29
N ASN A 462 10.06 -13.23 -1.60
CA ASN A 462 10.55 -12.23 -2.55
C ASN A 462 9.44 -11.43 -3.24
N GLN A 463 8.20 -11.69 -2.92
CA GLN A 463 7.04 -11.03 -3.58
C GLN A 463 7.01 -9.51 -3.40
N ASN A 464 7.61 -8.97 -2.33
CA ASN A 464 7.69 -7.53 -2.08
C ASN A 464 8.98 -6.88 -2.60
N LYS A 465 9.79 -7.62 -3.36
CA LYS A 465 11.04 -7.13 -3.95
C LYS A 465 10.87 -6.98 -5.46
N PRO A 466 11.22 -5.82 -6.06
CA PRO A 466 11.18 -5.67 -7.52
C PRO A 466 12.31 -6.47 -8.15
N TYR A 467 12.05 -7.08 -9.30
CA TYR A 467 13.02 -7.81 -10.11
C TYR A 467 13.14 -7.19 -11.49
N PHE A 468 14.36 -7.13 -12.05
CA PHE A 468 14.61 -6.48 -13.34
C PHE A 468 15.32 -7.38 -14.31
N ILE A 469 14.81 -7.48 -15.54
CA ILE A 469 15.48 -8.06 -16.70
C ILE A 469 15.76 -6.93 -17.68
N ILE A 470 17.03 -6.74 -18.02
CA ILE A 470 17.46 -5.77 -19.04
C ILE A 470 17.91 -6.55 -20.25
N LEU A 471 17.16 -6.48 -21.34
CA LEU A 471 17.49 -7.08 -22.63
C LEU A 471 18.24 -6.05 -23.44
N ASP A 472 19.56 -6.22 -23.55
CA ASP A 472 20.41 -5.31 -24.28
C ASP A 472 20.40 -5.62 -25.80
N GLU A 473 20.22 -4.57 -26.61
CA GLU A 473 20.05 -4.69 -28.06
C GLU A 473 18.87 -5.62 -28.44
N MET A 474 17.73 -5.40 -27.82
CA MET A 474 16.58 -6.29 -27.90
C MET A 474 16.11 -6.57 -29.34
N ASN A 475 16.31 -5.63 -30.27
CA ASN A 475 15.90 -5.73 -31.67
C ASN A 475 16.98 -6.31 -32.61
N LEU A 476 18.06 -6.88 -32.06
CA LEU A 476 19.08 -7.57 -32.86
C LEU A 476 18.53 -8.88 -33.45
N SER A 477 17.47 -9.41 -32.89
CA SER A 477 16.68 -10.52 -33.44
C SER A 477 15.18 -10.19 -33.41
N HIS A 478 14.36 -11.02 -34.05
CA HIS A 478 12.89 -10.86 -34.05
C HIS A 478 12.28 -11.09 -32.67
N VAL A 479 11.93 -10.02 -32.00
CA VAL A 479 11.42 -10.03 -30.62
C VAL A 479 10.17 -10.91 -30.47
N GLU A 480 9.26 -10.84 -31.42
CA GLU A 480 8.02 -11.63 -31.40
C GLU A 480 8.23 -13.14 -31.48
N ARG A 481 9.43 -13.59 -31.83
CA ARG A 481 9.76 -15.03 -31.86
C ARG A 481 10.28 -15.51 -30.52
N TYR A 482 11.40 -14.93 -30.06
CA TYR A 482 12.04 -15.39 -28.83
C TYR A 482 11.32 -14.94 -27.56
N PHE A 483 10.53 -13.83 -27.64
CA PHE A 483 9.83 -13.21 -26.50
C PHE A 483 8.32 -13.46 -26.50
N SER A 484 7.81 -14.33 -27.37
CA SER A 484 6.37 -14.60 -27.55
C SER A 484 5.66 -14.98 -26.27
N ASP A 485 6.26 -15.83 -25.46
CA ASP A 485 5.67 -16.35 -24.24
C ASP A 485 5.49 -15.23 -23.20
N PHE A 486 6.49 -14.37 -23.05
CA PHE A 486 6.39 -13.20 -22.20
C PHE A 486 5.31 -12.25 -22.65
N LEU A 487 5.24 -11.96 -23.96
CA LEU A 487 4.18 -11.10 -24.50
C LEU A 487 2.78 -11.68 -24.22
N SER A 488 2.63 -13.00 -24.23
CA SER A 488 1.36 -13.66 -23.92
C SER A 488 1.04 -13.61 -22.43
N HIS A 489 2.01 -13.91 -21.57
CA HIS A 489 1.80 -13.94 -20.12
C HIS A 489 1.67 -12.55 -19.48
N MET A 490 2.16 -11.49 -20.10
CA MET A 490 1.83 -10.11 -19.71
C MET A 490 0.33 -9.80 -19.86
N GLU A 491 -0.40 -10.51 -20.71
CA GLU A 491 -1.86 -10.38 -20.86
C GLU A 491 -2.64 -11.32 -19.93
N THR A 492 -2.10 -12.50 -19.69
CA THR A 492 -2.71 -13.56 -18.89
C THR A 492 -1.74 -14.05 -17.82
N PRO A 493 -1.42 -13.21 -16.81
CA PRO A 493 -0.39 -13.51 -15.82
C PRO A 493 -0.71 -14.73 -14.95
N ASP A 494 -1.99 -15.07 -14.81
CA ASP A 494 -2.43 -16.25 -14.06
C ASP A 494 -2.14 -17.58 -14.78
N SER A 495 -1.91 -17.54 -16.09
CA SER A 495 -1.56 -18.73 -16.86
C SER A 495 -0.10 -19.11 -16.61
N PRO A 496 0.24 -20.38 -16.29
CA PRO A 496 1.61 -20.78 -16.09
C PRO A 496 2.38 -20.87 -17.43
N PHE A 497 3.69 -20.62 -17.38
CA PHE A 497 4.57 -20.88 -18.50
C PHE A 497 4.56 -22.38 -18.84
N LYS A 498 4.42 -22.69 -20.11
CA LYS A 498 4.54 -24.06 -20.61
C LYS A 498 6.01 -24.34 -20.93
N ILE A 499 6.69 -25.03 -20.02
CA ILE A 499 8.12 -25.32 -20.14
C ILE A 499 8.30 -26.85 -20.13
N ASP A 500 8.51 -27.42 -21.31
CA ASP A 500 8.65 -28.86 -21.49
C ASP A 500 9.91 -29.38 -20.77
N GLY A 501 9.73 -30.41 -19.95
CA GLY A 501 10.83 -31.04 -19.22
C GLY A 501 11.34 -30.28 -17.99
N TYR A 502 10.66 -29.17 -17.61
CA TYR A 502 11.07 -28.32 -16.47
C TYR A 502 11.02 -29.06 -15.11
N GLY A 503 9.96 -29.82 -14.85
CA GLY A 503 9.86 -30.72 -13.68
C GLY A 503 9.74 -30.11 -12.31
N LYS A 504 9.72 -28.75 -12.18
CA LYS A 504 9.68 -28.03 -10.88
C LYS A 504 8.28 -27.46 -10.53
N GLY A 505 7.23 -27.84 -11.27
CA GLY A 505 5.87 -27.34 -11.06
C GLY A 505 5.51 -26.13 -11.92
N GLU A 506 4.39 -25.50 -11.61
CA GLU A 506 3.87 -24.35 -12.39
C GLU A 506 4.66 -23.07 -12.05
N LEU A 507 5.13 -22.38 -13.08
CA LEU A 507 5.80 -21.09 -12.98
C LEU A 507 4.90 -20.03 -13.65
N LYS A 508 4.55 -18.97 -12.92
CA LYS A 508 3.73 -17.86 -13.43
C LYS A 508 4.59 -16.63 -13.72
N TYR A 509 4.05 -15.73 -14.53
CA TYR A 509 4.63 -14.40 -14.72
C TYR A 509 4.47 -13.60 -13.41
N PRO A 510 5.59 -13.23 -12.73
CA PRO A 510 5.47 -12.56 -11.44
C PRO A 510 5.16 -11.07 -11.61
N ASP A 511 4.26 -10.54 -10.79
CA ASP A 511 3.81 -9.13 -10.83
C ASP A 511 4.88 -8.11 -10.39
N ASN A 512 5.93 -8.60 -9.72
CA ASN A 512 7.10 -7.84 -9.28
C ASN A 512 8.25 -7.85 -10.30
N LEU A 513 8.04 -8.40 -11.51
CA LEU A 513 9.04 -8.43 -12.56
C LEU A 513 8.88 -7.25 -13.53
N PHE A 514 9.99 -6.55 -13.78
CA PHE A 514 10.10 -5.43 -14.72
C PHE A 514 11.08 -5.80 -15.84
N ILE A 515 10.71 -5.48 -17.06
CA ILE A 515 11.52 -5.79 -18.24
C ILE A 515 11.85 -4.49 -18.97
N VAL A 516 13.12 -4.29 -19.24
CA VAL A 516 13.62 -3.13 -20.00
C VAL A 516 14.38 -3.64 -21.23
N GLY A 517 13.87 -3.32 -22.41
CA GLY A 517 14.60 -3.56 -23.66
C GLY A 517 15.36 -2.32 -24.09
N THR A 518 16.61 -2.43 -24.51
CA THR A 518 17.33 -1.34 -25.18
C THR A 518 17.39 -1.56 -26.68
N VAL A 519 17.33 -0.47 -27.45
CA VAL A 519 17.24 -0.50 -28.91
C VAL A 519 18.12 0.58 -29.51
N ASN A 520 18.98 0.20 -30.46
CA ASN A 520 19.77 1.10 -31.24
C ASN A 520 19.04 1.39 -32.57
N ILE A 521 18.75 2.68 -32.83
CA ILE A 521 18.01 3.12 -34.06
C ILE A 521 18.91 3.48 -35.22
N ASP A 522 20.21 3.51 -35.00
CA ASP A 522 21.25 3.83 -35.99
C ASP A 522 21.84 2.55 -36.63
N GLU A 523 21.42 1.38 -36.19
CA GLU A 523 21.86 0.09 -36.71
C GLU A 523 20.79 -0.55 -37.61
N THR A 524 21.19 -1.43 -38.54
CA THR A 524 20.26 -2.25 -39.33
C THR A 524 19.67 -3.39 -38.48
N THR A 525 18.61 -3.07 -37.77
CA THR A 525 17.95 -3.96 -36.85
C THR A 525 16.49 -4.21 -37.23
N TYR A 526 15.86 -5.20 -36.64
CA TYR A 526 14.47 -5.54 -36.92
C TYR A 526 13.51 -4.52 -36.33
N MET A 527 12.47 -4.12 -37.10
CA MET A 527 11.37 -3.32 -36.60
C MET A 527 10.50 -4.15 -35.65
N PHE A 528 9.94 -3.49 -34.66
CA PHE A 528 8.98 -4.13 -33.75
C PHE A 528 7.62 -4.35 -34.41
N SER A 529 7.06 -5.53 -34.18
CA SER A 529 5.66 -5.76 -34.53
C SER A 529 4.71 -4.97 -33.62
N PRO A 530 3.47 -4.70 -34.09
CA PRO A 530 2.45 -4.07 -33.28
C PRO A 530 2.20 -4.79 -31.95
N LYS A 531 2.37 -6.13 -31.89
CA LYS A 531 2.23 -6.94 -30.68
C LYS A 531 3.21 -6.55 -29.57
N VAL A 532 4.42 -6.16 -29.91
CA VAL A 532 5.45 -5.71 -28.98
C VAL A 532 5.14 -4.28 -28.51
N LEU A 533 4.86 -3.36 -29.46
CA LEU A 533 4.61 -1.95 -29.17
C LEU A 533 3.34 -1.74 -28.33
N ASP A 534 2.32 -2.57 -28.51
CA ASP A 534 1.12 -2.53 -27.67
C ASP A 534 1.40 -2.88 -26.21
N ARG A 535 2.42 -3.71 -25.95
CA ARG A 535 2.76 -4.19 -24.60
C ARG A 535 3.87 -3.41 -23.92
N ALA A 536 4.58 -2.54 -24.66
CA ALA A 536 5.63 -1.70 -24.13
C ALA A 536 5.24 -0.23 -24.04
N ASN A 537 5.88 0.53 -23.18
CA ASN A 537 6.05 1.97 -23.34
C ASN A 537 7.40 2.22 -24.01
N VAL A 538 7.39 3.05 -25.08
CA VAL A 538 8.61 3.35 -25.85
C VAL A 538 9.15 4.71 -25.41
N VAL A 539 10.31 4.73 -24.78
CA VAL A 539 10.95 5.95 -24.28
C VAL A 539 12.18 6.25 -25.13
N GLU A 540 12.12 7.34 -25.90
CA GLU A 540 13.23 7.78 -26.74
C GLU A 540 14.27 8.54 -25.93
N PHE A 541 15.51 8.07 -25.94
CA PHE A 541 16.66 8.74 -25.30
C PHE A 541 17.36 9.66 -26.32
N LYS A 542 17.27 10.96 -26.04
CA LYS A 542 18.04 11.98 -26.77
C LYS A 542 18.94 12.72 -25.80
N PRO A 543 20.28 12.62 -25.96
CA PRO A 543 21.19 13.38 -25.13
C PRO A 543 21.06 14.88 -25.43
N GLU A 544 21.08 15.70 -24.37
CA GLU A 544 21.06 17.15 -24.51
C GLU A 544 22.41 17.65 -25.02
N LYS A 545 22.38 18.46 -26.06
CA LYS A 545 23.58 19.01 -26.71
C LYS A 545 24.57 19.62 -25.70
N ASP A 546 24.08 20.45 -24.81
CA ASP A 546 24.91 21.16 -23.84
C ASP A 546 25.60 20.21 -22.83
N LYS A 547 24.91 19.16 -22.44
CA LYS A 547 25.47 18.11 -21.57
C LYS A 547 26.55 17.30 -22.29
N VAL A 548 26.33 16.97 -23.57
CA VAL A 548 27.35 16.30 -24.40
C VAL A 548 28.60 17.18 -24.57
N LEU A 549 28.39 18.45 -24.89
CA LEU A 549 29.51 19.37 -25.09
C LEU A 549 30.26 19.71 -23.79
N ALA A 550 29.58 19.70 -22.63
CA ALA A 550 30.21 19.91 -21.34
C ALA A 550 31.27 18.84 -21.01
N LEU A 551 31.15 17.63 -21.56
CA LEU A 551 32.14 16.55 -21.35
C LEU A 551 33.51 16.86 -21.98
N PHE A 552 33.59 17.77 -22.92
CA PHE A 552 34.89 18.21 -23.44
C PHE A 552 35.68 19.08 -22.44
N SER A 553 34.97 19.73 -21.51
CA SER A 553 35.55 20.65 -20.54
C SER A 553 35.63 20.08 -19.13
N THR A 554 34.88 19.04 -18.81
CA THR A 554 34.81 18.43 -17.47
C THR A 554 35.06 16.93 -17.57
N PRO A 555 35.95 16.37 -16.72
CA PRO A 555 36.10 14.91 -16.69
C PRO A 555 34.75 14.27 -16.40
N ALA A 556 34.40 13.21 -17.14
CA ALA A 556 33.21 12.43 -16.87
C ALA A 556 33.32 11.80 -15.46
N VAL A 557 32.70 12.42 -14.46
CA VAL A 557 32.56 11.82 -13.15
C VAL A 557 31.42 10.81 -13.27
N GLU A 558 31.75 9.54 -13.19
CA GLU A 558 30.72 8.51 -13.08
C GLU A 558 30.05 8.66 -11.70
N GLU A 559 28.83 9.16 -11.70
CA GLU A 559 27.99 9.17 -10.53
C GLU A 559 27.62 7.70 -10.23
N LYS A 560 28.32 7.09 -9.28
CA LYS A 560 27.99 5.74 -8.80
C LYS A 560 26.76 5.84 -7.92
N VAL A 561 25.72 5.19 -8.34
CA VAL A 561 24.51 5.04 -7.54
C VAL A 561 24.70 3.86 -6.60
N SER A 562 24.53 4.08 -5.31
CA SER A 562 24.57 2.99 -4.31
C SER A 562 23.18 2.38 -4.14
N PRO A 563 23.10 1.08 -3.84
CA PRO A 563 21.81 0.45 -3.51
C PRO A 563 21.14 1.15 -2.33
N VAL A 564 19.85 1.32 -2.46
CA VAL A 564 19.00 1.93 -1.44
C VAL A 564 18.81 0.97 -0.26
N LYS A 565 18.95 1.49 0.97
CA LYS A 565 18.82 0.68 2.20
C LYS A 565 17.52 0.93 2.98
N ASP A 566 16.63 1.77 2.48
CA ASP A 566 15.54 2.39 3.24
C ASP A 566 14.12 1.99 2.83
N GLY A 567 13.94 0.82 2.20
CA GLY A 567 12.61 0.38 1.72
C GLY A 567 12.11 1.05 0.44
N THR A 568 12.92 1.91 -0.22
CA THR A 568 12.54 2.57 -1.48
C THR A 568 12.20 1.56 -2.60
N ALA A 569 12.89 0.42 -2.64
CA ALA A 569 12.59 -0.65 -3.60
C ALA A 569 11.18 -1.24 -3.39
N GLU A 570 10.80 -1.47 -2.15
CA GLU A 570 9.44 -1.91 -1.79
C GLU A 570 8.41 -0.82 -2.11
N ALA A 571 8.73 0.45 -1.84
CA ALA A 571 7.87 1.59 -2.16
C ALA A 571 7.61 1.70 -3.66
N PHE A 572 8.66 1.55 -4.47
CA PHE A 572 8.53 1.51 -5.92
C PHE A 572 7.58 0.41 -6.38
N LEU A 573 7.78 -0.81 -5.90
CA LEU A 573 6.94 -1.95 -6.28
C LEU A 573 5.48 -1.76 -5.85
N ARG A 574 5.27 -1.28 -4.63
CA ARG A 574 3.94 -1.01 -4.11
C ARG A 574 3.21 0.06 -4.91
N LEU A 575 3.88 1.17 -5.21
CA LEU A 575 3.31 2.23 -6.06
C LEU A 575 2.97 1.70 -7.45
N ALA A 576 3.86 0.89 -8.05
CA ALA A 576 3.61 0.26 -9.34
C ALA A 576 2.36 -0.65 -9.32
N ARG A 577 2.17 -1.44 -8.26
CA ARG A 577 0.98 -2.27 -8.06
C ARG A 577 -0.28 -1.43 -7.91
N GLN A 578 -0.22 -0.39 -7.09
CA GLN A 578 -1.33 0.54 -6.84
C GLN A 578 -1.79 1.21 -8.15
N ILE A 579 -0.86 1.72 -8.94
CA ILE A 579 -1.16 2.35 -10.24
C ILE A 579 -1.78 1.34 -11.21
N ARG A 580 -1.21 0.13 -11.29
CA ARG A 580 -1.69 -0.90 -12.22
C ARG A 580 -3.05 -1.47 -11.83
N SER A 581 -3.40 -1.50 -10.55
CA SER A 581 -4.72 -1.92 -10.07
C SER A 581 -5.83 -0.87 -10.26
N GLY A 582 -5.47 0.38 -10.61
CA GLY A 582 -6.42 1.49 -10.72
C GLY A 582 -6.83 2.11 -9.39
N SER A 583 -6.09 1.83 -8.31
CA SER A 583 -6.38 2.32 -6.95
C SER A 583 -5.62 3.61 -6.63
N SER A 584 -5.51 4.54 -7.57
CA SER A 584 -4.74 5.78 -7.36
C SER A 584 -5.62 6.95 -6.92
N SER A 585 -5.00 7.92 -6.22
CA SER A 585 -5.68 9.13 -5.72
C SER A 585 -6.16 10.07 -6.83
N PHE A 586 -5.57 9.98 -8.01
CA PHE A 586 -5.94 10.80 -9.17
C PHE A 586 -7.36 10.49 -9.69
N GLU A 587 -7.79 9.21 -9.65
CA GLU A 587 -9.12 8.82 -10.14
C GLU A 587 -10.28 9.27 -9.22
N SER A 588 -9.97 9.61 -7.98
CA SER A 588 -10.98 9.97 -6.98
C SER A 588 -11.16 11.49 -6.76
N GLY A 589 -10.34 12.35 -7.40
CA GLY A 589 -10.21 13.74 -6.94
C GLY A 589 -10.57 14.86 -7.91
N ASP A 590 -10.38 14.73 -9.21
CA ASP A 590 -10.56 15.86 -10.11
C ASP A 590 -11.11 15.49 -11.49
N ASP A 591 -12.42 15.61 -11.67
CA ASP A 591 -13.11 15.42 -12.95
C ASP A 591 -12.59 16.36 -14.07
N SER A 592 -11.99 17.52 -13.71
CA SER A 592 -11.48 18.50 -14.66
C SER A 592 -10.22 18.05 -15.38
N MET A 593 -9.27 17.43 -14.65
CA MET A 593 -8.05 16.88 -15.23
C MET A 593 -8.35 15.71 -16.17
N MET A 594 -9.21 14.78 -15.75
CA MET A 594 -9.62 13.66 -16.60
C MET A 594 -10.37 14.10 -17.84
N LYS A 595 -11.14 15.19 -17.76
CA LYS A 595 -11.77 15.83 -18.92
C LYS A 595 -10.72 16.35 -19.90
N THR A 596 -9.69 17.05 -19.42
CA THR A 596 -8.59 17.55 -20.24
C THR A 596 -7.87 16.42 -20.98
N VAL A 597 -7.62 15.29 -20.27
CA VAL A 597 -7.03 14.08 -20.88
C VAL A 597 -7.93 13.55 -21.99
N LYS A 598 -9.21 13.36 -21.69
CA LYS A 598 -10.20 12.86 -22.64
C LYS A 598 -10.27 13.74 -23.89
N ASP A 599 -10.46 15.05 -23.74
CA ASP A 599 -10.61 16.01 -24.84
C ASP A 599 -9.36 16.05 -25.73
N SER A 600 -8.16 15.90 -25.13
CA SER A 600 -6.89 15.85 -25.88
C SER A 600 -6.77 14.55 -26.68
N PHE A 601 -7.05 13.40 -26.06
CA PHE A 601 -6.95 12.11 -26.76
C PHE A 601 -8.09 11.85 -27.73
N GLU A 602 -9.25 12.47 -27.60
CA GLU A 602 -10.34 12.43 -28.57
C GLU A 602 -9.89 13.04 -29.88
N LYS A 603 -9.26 14.22 -29.85
CA LYS A 603 -8.69 14.88 -31.05
C LYS A 603 -7.62 14.01 -31.75
N VAL A 604 -6.75 13.37 -30.93
CA VAL A 604 -5.73 12.45 -31.45
C VAL A 604 -6.37 11.21 -32.08
N TYR A 605 -7.36 10.62 -31.39
CA TYR A 605 -8.06 9.42 -31.82
C TYR A 605 -8.70 9.61 -33.20
N ASP A 606 -9.43 10.71 -33.39
CA ASP A 606 -10.10 10.99 -34.65
C ASP A 606 -9.10 11.00 -35.85
N LYS A 607 -7.92 11.58 -35.64
CA LYS A 607 -6.91 11.67 -36.72
C LYS A 607 -6.21 10.33 -36.96
N VAL A 608 -5.87 9.57 -35.94
CA VAL A 608 -5.24 8.26 -36.15
C VAL A 608 -6.23 7.24 -36.69
N ALA A 609 -7.51 7.32 -36.34
CA ALA A 609 -8.58 6.42 -36.82
C ALA A 609 -8.87 6.68 -38.34
N GLU A 610 -8.86 7.92 -38.81
CA GLU A 610 -8.97 8.27 -40.23
C GLU A 610 -7.92 7.56 -41.10
N ASN A 611 -6.80 7.13 -40.49
CA ASN A 611 -5.65 6.52 -41.17
C ASN A 611 -5.37 5.08 -40.74
N SER A 612 -6.31 4.41 -40.08
CA SER A 612 -6.20 3.00 -39.59
C SER A 612 -5.07 2.76 -38.56
N PHE A 613 -4.76 3.77 -37.74
CA PHE A 613 -3.86 3.71 -36.60
C PHE A 613 -4.59 3.88 -35.29
N GLU A 614 -5.89 3.61 -35.25
CA GLU A 614 -6.71 3.72 -34.05
C GLU A 614 -6.16 2.87 -32.87
N PHE A 615 -6.35 3.39 -31.67
CA PHE A 615 -5.95 2.67 -30.45
C PHE A 615 -7.19 2.18 -29.68
N ALA A 616 -7.03 1.06 -28.97
CA ALA A 616 -8.12 0.38 -28.28
C ALA A 616 -8.08 0.59 -26.76
N TYR A 617 -9.04 -0.02 -26.05
CA TYR A 617 -9.28 0.09 -24.61
C TYR A 617 -8.03 -0.10 -23.74
N ARG A 618 -7.10 -0.99 -24.13
CA ARG A 618 -5.84 -1.21 -23.42
C ARG A 618 -5.00 0.06 -23.41
N THR A 619 -4.81 0.67 -24.57
CA THR A 619 -4.01 1.90 -24.70
C THR A 619 -4.56 3.02 -23.82
N VAL A 620 -5.89 3.20 -23.79
CA VAL A 620 -6.55 4.19 -22.92
C VAL A 620 -6.26 3.91 -21.43
N ARG A 621 -6.39 2.65 -21.01
CA ARG A 621 -6.07 2.25 -19.63
C ARG A 621 -4.61 2.55 -19.29
N GLU A 622 -3.68 2.23 -20.17
CA GLU A 622 -2.25 2.45 -19.96
C GLU A 622 -1.88 3.95 -19.96
N ILE A 623 -2.53 4.77 -20.78
CA ILE A 623 -2.41 6.23 -20.73
C ILE A 623 -2.84 6.74 -19.34
N LYS A 624 -4.00 6.31 -18.84
CA LYS A 624 -4.46 6.67 -17.51
C LYS A 624 -3.46 6.25 -16.43
N GLN A 625 -2.96 5.03 -16.48
CA GLN A 625 -1.96 4.52 -15.54
C GLN A 625 -0.67 5.36 -15.58
N TYR A 626 -0.21 5.78 -16.76
CA TYR A 626 0.96 6.64 -16.86
C TYR A 626 0.73 8.03 -16.27
N ILE A 627 -0.41 8.65 -16.55
CA ILE A 627 -0.76 9.96 -16.00
C ILE A 627 -0.87 9.89 -14.48
N ASN A 628 -1.48 8.83 -13.95
CA ASN A 628 -1.53 8.54 -12.52
C ASN A 628 -0.12 8.39 -11.93
N ALA A 629 0.77 7.64 -12.60
CA ALA A 629 2.15 7.48 -12.17
C ALA A 629 2.88 8.82 -12.12
N ALA A 630 2.75 9.61 -13.18
CA ALA A 630 3.36 10.94 -13.28
C ALA A 630 2.88 11.87 -12.15
N TYR A 631 1.59 11.82 -11.82
CA TYR A 631 1.00 12.60 -10.73
C TYR A 631 1.53 12.16 -9.36
N GLU A 632 1.53 10.83 -9.10
CA GLU A 632 1.92 10.30 -7.78
C GLU A 632 3.40 10.51 -7.44
N ILE A 633 4.29 10.47 -8.44
CA ILE A 633 5.74 10.65 -8.19
C ILE A 633 6.21 12.10 -8.27
N SER A 634 5.38 13.00 -8.80
CA SER A 634 5.69 14.42 -8.92
C SER A 634 5.31 15.18 -7.64
N ASP A 635 5.94 16.32 -7.46
CA ASP A 635 5.39 17.34 -6.57
C ASP A 635 4.06 17.83 -7.16
N LYS A 636 2.99 17.72 -6.38
CA LYS A 636 1.62 18.00 -6.85
C LYS A 636 1.43 19.45 -7.29
N ASP A 637 2.18 20.38 -6.69
CA ASP A 637 2.13 21.80 -7.06
C ASP A 637 2.83 22.08 -8.40
N SER A 638 3.76 21.22 -8.82
CA SER A 638 4.51 21.35 -10.06
C SER A 638 4.07 20.36 -11.17
N PHE A 639 3.06 19.54 -10.92
CA PHE A 639 2.55 18.58 -11.90
C PHE A 639 1.90 19.26 -13.10
N SER A 640 2.32 18.86 -14.31
CA SER A 640 1.74 19.33 -15.55
C SER A 640 1.01 18.22 -16.30
N ILE A 641 -0.31 18.33 -16.39
CA ILE A 641 -1.14 17.39 -17.14
C ILE A 641 -0.81 17.40 -18.63
N ASP A 642 -0.52 18.58 -19.20
CA ASP A 642 -0.18 18.72 -20.60
C ASP A 642 1.15 18.04 -20.94
N GLN A 643 2.14 18.09 -20.03
CA GLN A 643 3.38 17.34 -20.18
C GLN A 643 3.13 15.83 -20.15
N ALA A 644 2.31 15.33 -19.24
CA ALA A 644 2.00 13.90 -19.15
C ALA A 644 1.23 13.40 -20.40
N ILE A 645 0.34 14.23 -20.97
CA ILE A 645 -0.34 13.95 -22.24
C ILE A 645 0.66 13.91 -23.39
N ASP A 646 1.55 14.90 -23.51
CA ASP A 646 2.60 14.97 -24.55
C ASP A 646 3.49 13.71 -24.50
N GLU A 647 3.94 13.32 -23.30
CA GLU A 647 4.74 12.13 -23.10
C GLU A 647 4.01 10.86 -23.56
N GLN A 648 2.69 10.76 -23.36
CA GLN A 648 1.92 9.59 -23.80
C GLN A 648 1.61 9.60 -25.29
N ILE A 649 1.40 10.74 -25.92
CA ILE A 649 1.34 10.83 -27.39
C ILE A 649 2.66 10.33 -27.99
N LEU A 650 3.79 10.79 -27.44
CA LEU A 650 5.13 10.40 -27.88
C LEU A 650 5.39 8.89 -27.70
N GLN A 651 4.99 8.31 -26.55
CA GLN A 651 5.39 6.96 -26.14
C GLN A 651 4.44 5.86 -26.60
N LYS A 652 3.14 6.15 -26.79
CA LYS A 652 2.11 5.13 -27.08
C LYS A 652 1.46 5.29 -28.45
N ILE A 653 1.39 6.52 -28.99
CA ILE A 653 0.72 6.78 -30.26
C ILE A 653 1.73 6.84 -31.41
N LEU A 654 2.71 7.73 -31.30
CA LEU A 654 3.67 7.93 -32.40
C LEU A 654 4.49 6.68 -32.76
N PRO A 655 4.87 5.77 -31.82
CA PRO A 655 5.62 4.55 -32.17
C PRO A 655 4.90 3.61 -33.14
N LYS A 656 3.57 3.68 -33.21
CA LYS A 656 2.75 2.85 -34.11
C LYS A 656 2.65 3.43 -35.52
N ILE A 657 2.97 4.69 -35.69
CA ILE A 657 2.83 5.41 -36.98
C ILE A 657 4.09 5.17 -37.83
N HIS A 658 3.92 4.51 -38.94
CA HIS A 658 4.95 4.26 -39.94
C HIS A 658 4.32 4.12 -41.31
N GLY A 659 5.08 4.47 -42.35
CA GLY A 659 4.59 4.38 -43.71
C GLY A 659 5.28 5.37 -44.66
N ASN A 660 4.82 5.36 -45.90
CA ASN A 660 5.30 6.28 -46.93
C ASN A 660 4.56 7.62 -46.86
N LYS A 661 5.05 8.62 -47.65
CA LYS A 661 4.50 9.97 -47.62
C LYS A 661 3.01 10.05 -47.99
N LYS A 662 2.51 9.16 -48.87
CA LYS A 662 1.09 9.13 -49.25
C LYS A 662 0.21 8.58 -48.12
N GLU A 663 0.74 7.64 -47.33
CA GLU A 663 0.01 6.98 -46.27
C GLU A 663 -0.07 7.84 -45.00
N ILE A 664 1.05 8.42 -44.56
CA ILE A 664 1.12 9.08 -43.24
C ILE A 664 1.42 10.58 -43.30
N GLY A 665 1.68 11.16 -44.52
CA GLY A 665 2.08 12.57 -44.61
C GLY A 665 1.01 13.50 -44.04
N LYS A 666 -0.27 13.36 -44.47
CA LYS A 666 -1.39 14.14 -43.94
C LYS A 666 -1.65 13.92 -42.48
N LEU A 667 -1.55 12.66 -42.01
CA LEU A 667 -1.71 12.32 -40.61
C LEU A 667 -0.70 13.08 -39.74
N LEU A 668 0.59 13.10 -40.11
CA LEU A 668 1.61 13.83 -39.36
C LEU A 668 1.38 15.34 -39.36
N GLU A 669 0.85 15.93 -40.46
CA GLU A 669 0.48 17.34 -40.49
C GLU A 669 -0.68 17.65 -39.54
N ASP A 670 -1.69 16.79 -39.49
CA ASP A 670 -2.85 16.98 -38.61
C ASP A 670 -2.49 16.75 -37.13
N LEU A 671 -1.64 15.79 -36.83
CA LEU A 671 -1.10 15.59 -35.46
C LEU A 671 -0.20 16.76 -35.03
N GLU A 672 0.59 17.36 -35.93
CA GLU A 672 1.38 18.57 -35.67
C GLU A 672 0.48 19.75 -35.24
N LYS A 673 -0.67 19.94 -35.90
CA LYS A 673 -1.66 20.96 -35.52
C LYS A 673 -2.25 20.72 -34.13
N ILE A 674 -2.50 19.45 -33.78
CA ILE A 674 -2.99 19.09 -32.42
C ILE A 674 -1.96 19.43 -31.34
N CYS A 675 -0.66 19.44 -31.69
CA CYS A 675 0.38 19.83 -30.75
C CYS A 675 0.44 21.35 -30.47
N LEU A 676 -0.38 22.16 -31.10
CA LEU A 676 -0.48 23.61 -30.91
C LEU A 676 -1.69 23.94 -30.03
N ASP A 677 -1.59 25.01 -29.23
CA ASP A 677 -2.73 25.62 -28.56
C ASP A 677 -3.55 26.53 -29.49
N GLU A 678 -4.64 27.09 -28.98
CA GLU A 678 -5.51 28.00 -29.74
C GLU A 678 -4.81 29.28 -30.21
N SER A 679 -3.71 29.66 -29.58
CA SER A 679 -2.88 30.82 -30.01
C SER A 679 -1.81 30.47 -31.05
N GLY A 680 -1.68 29.17 -31.40
CA GLY A 680 -0.65 28.66 -32.29
C GLY A 680 0.71 28.43 -31.63
N LYS A 681 0.77 28.49 -30.29
CA LYS A 681 1.96 28.13 -29.50
C LYS A 681 2.02 26.62 -29.31
N THR A 682 3.22 26.06 -29.31
CA THR A 682 3.42 24.63 -29.07
C THR A 682 3.02 24.27 -27.67
N LYS A 683 2.01 23.41 -27.55
CA LYS A 683 1.49 22.82 -26.28
C LYS A 683 2.19 21.51 -25.96
N PHE A 684 2.36 20.64 -26.97
CA PHE A 684 2.97 19.31 -26.83
C PHE A 684 4.34 19.30 -27.53
N GLU A 685 5.36 19.77 -26.81
CA GLU A 685 6.69 20.06 -27.40
C GLU A 685 7.43 18.80 -27.85
N LEU A 686 7.37 17.71 -27.06
CA LEU A 686 8.08 16.46 -27.37
C LEU A 686 7.49 15.79 -28.61
N SER A 687 6.18 15.71 -28.69
CA SER A 687 5.45 15.13 -29.82
C SER A 687 5.64 15.95 -31.07
N ALA A 688 5.53 17.28 -30.98
CA ALA A 688 5.77 18.18 -32.09
C ALA A 688 7.19 18.03 -32.68
N ALA A 689 8.20 17.98 -31.83
CA ALA A 689 9.59 17.78 -32.23
C ALA A 689 9.79 16.43 -32.95
N LYS A 690 9.16 15.36 -32.44
CA LYS A 690 9.24 14.02 -33.07
C LYS A 690 8.51 14.00 -34.43
N ILE A 691 7.31 14.55 -34.49
CA ILE A 691 6.52 14.64 -35.72
C ILE A 691 7.32 15.40 -36.79
N LYS A 692 7.94 16.54 -36.44
CA LYS A 692 8.80 17.29 -37.34
C LYS A 692 9.97 16.45 -37.85
N GLN A 693 10.61 15.64 -37.00
CA GLN A 693 11.67 14.72 -37.41
C GLN A 693 11.15 13.66 -38.38
N MET A 694 9.97 13.08 -38.14
CA MET A 694 9.36 12.08 -39.02
C MET A 694 9.00 12.68 -40.37
N LYS A 695 8.46 13.92 -40.41
CA LYS A 695 8.20 14.66 -41.65
C LYS A 695 9.48 14.89 -42.44
N GLY A 696 10.58 15.27 -41.78
CA GLY A 696 11.88 15.42 -42.45
C GLY A 696 12.38 14.11 -43.08
N LYS A 697 12.17 12.97 -42.42
CA LYS A 697 12.46 11.64 -42.99
C LYS A 697 11.57 11.34 -44.21
N LEU A 698 10.26 11.66 -44.16
CA LEU A 698 9.36 11.50 -45.28
C LEU A 698 9.79 12.32 -46.51
N ASP A 699 10.28 13.54 -46.31
CA ASP A 699 10.73 14.40 -47.41
C ASP A 699 12.05 13.90 -48.04
N SER A 700 12.95 13.34 -47.21
CA SER A 700 14.28 12.89 -47.67
C SER A 700 14.29 11.47 -48.22
N VAL A 701 13.61 10.53 -47.53
CA VAL A 701 13.71 9.07 -47.80
C VAL A 701 12.37 8.47 -48.24
N GLN A 702 11.30 9.29 -48.33
CA GLN A 702 9.93 8.90 -48.70
C GLN A 702 9.27 7.87 -47.78
N TYR A 703 9.88 7.55 -46.65
CA TYR A 703 9.37 6.66 -45.61
C TYR A 703 9.77 7.19 -44.24
N ALA A 704 8.86 7.07 -43.28
CA ALA A 704 9.17 7.36 -41.90
C ALA A 704 8.58 6.31 -40.94
N SER A 705 9.30 6.05 -39.87
CA SER A 705 8.86 5.35 -38.70
C SER A 705 9.35 6.10 -37.46
N PHE A 706 8.78 5.79 -36.31
CA PHE A 706 9.22 6.34 -35.04
C PHE A 706 10.60 5.81 -34.66
N ILE A 707 10.83 4.50 -34.84
CA ILE A 707 12.06 3.75 -34.55
C ILE A 707 12.79 3.53 -35.85
#